data_269d0aa2d989205431dba0385db595f1
#
_entry.id   269d0aa2d989205431dba0385db595f1
#
_cell.length_a   1.000
_cell.length_b   1.000
_cell.length_c   1.000
_cell.angle_alpha   90.00
_cell.angle_beta   90.00
_cell.angle_gamma   90.00
#
_symmetry.space_group_name_H-M   'P 1'
#
loop_
_entity.id
_entity.type
_entity.pdbx_description
1 polymer ?
#
loop_
_entity_poly.entity_id
_entity_poly.type
_entity_poly.pdbx_seq_one_letter_code
_entity_poly.pdbx_strand_id
1 'polypeptide(L)'
;MVELRSYCEPGVSMHQVWTDNGFTPCFFFTLVPSVLVTLAILLGTLHCTCYTRYGTNMESRFVPRSRLYKLQLVLSVLLGLQGPVWMIVHVVRDSSVPGYVVLCGCLYALAWACATALLRVERKRILVMDSTTGHSAILLLYWTMAFVAENLAFVSWESPRWWWGFENSEQLVEFAFWLFRYICSGALFFMGLRAPGLPRRPYSFLINEDERDVENGGQPLLGGAGQNQSAWTDFRRKVRLLLPYMWPRGNVLLQFLVILCLGLLGAERAINVFVPIYYKNIVNELTGGSPWKTLATTVCIYVLLKFLQGGGAGSSGFVSNMRSFLWIRVQQYTGRVVQVRLFAHLHSLSLRWHLQRRTGEVLRSIDRGTSSIDSLLSYIVFSIFPTIADIIIAIIYFTSNFNAWFGLIIFVCMALYLTLTIIITEWRTKYRREMNTHDNNAKAKAVDSLLNFETVKYYNAEDYEVGRFEEAIAKYQSLEWLTNASLALLNQTQNLIIGLGLLAGSLLCAYFVTEGKFQVGDYILFGTYIIQLYTPLNWFGTYYRVIQKSFIDMESMFKLFDEEEEVKDVVNAGTLQYKQGRIEFENVSFSYVEGKQILKDVSFVVLPGQTVALVGQSGSGKSTIIRLLFRFYDVQGGCIRIDGQDVGQSGSGKSTIIRLLFRFYDVQGGCIRIDGQDVSKVKQASLRSHIGVVPQDTVLFNVNIRENIRYGRISASDEEVEDAAIAADIHDKILTFSDGYNTQVGERGLKLSGGEKQRVAIARTILKAPQIVLLDEATSALDTQTERNIQASLAKVCANRTTVVVAHRLSTIIGADQILVVRDGQIAERGSHEELLAKGGLYADMWLKQQQTSDSDSASDTETKDRLPEKLQPPPSSARQGHH
;
A
#
# COMPACT_ATOMS: atom_id res chain seq x y z
N MET A 1 11.74 -13.62 72.47
CA MET A 1 10.88 -14.22 71.46
C MET A 1 9.74 -13.25 71.22
N VAL A 2 9.57 -12.81 69.98
CA VAL A 2 8.44 -11.94 69.55
C VAL A 2 7.22 -12.85 69.55
N GLU A 3 6.23 -12.61 70.41
CA GLU A 3 4.95 -13.31 70.37
C GLU A 3 4.16 -12.78 69.19
N LEU A 4 3.95 -13.62 68.16
CA LEU A 4 2.99 -13.36 67.08
C LEU A 4 1.59 -13.41 67.70
N ARG A 5 0.97 -12.24 67.90
CA ARG A 5 -0.48 -12.14 68.08
C ARG A 5 -1.27 -12.50 66.84
N SER A 6 -2.58 -12.43 66.91
CA SER A 6 -3.51 -12.67 65.79
C SER A 6 -3.03 -12.01 64.49
N TYR A 7 -3.37 -12.57 63.35
CA TYR A 7 -2.96 -12.05 62.04
C TYR A 7 -3.34 -10.59 61.82
N CYS A 8 -4.56 -10.18 62.20
CA CYS A 8 -5.03 -8.81 62.19
C CYS A 8 -5.07 -8.24 63.61
N GLU A 9 -5.31 -6.95 63.74
CA GLU A 9 -5.52 -6.26 65.03
C GLU A 9 -6.76 -6.79 65.74
N PRO A 10 -6.83 -6.70 67.13
CA PRO A 10 -7.96 -7.17 67.86
C PRO A 10 -9.25 -6.44 67.47
N GLY A 11 -10.30 -7.21 67.12
CA GLY A 11 -11.60 -6.71 66.72
C GLY A 11 -11.75 -6.46 65.15
N VAL A 12 -10.72 -6.79 64.34
CA VAL A 12 -10.80 -6.72 62.90
C VAL A 12 -10.54 -8.09 62.28
N SER A 13 -11.40 -8.53 61.35
CA SER A 13 -11.17 -9.73 60.57
C SER A 13 -10.67 -9.36 59.16
N MET A 14 -9.87 -10.26 58.55
CA MET A 14 -9.36 -10.09 57.20
C MET A 14 -10.47 -9.91 56.12
N HIS A 15 -11.70 -10.36 56.41
CA HIS A 15 -12.84 -10.24 55.52
C HIS A 15 -13.52 -8.86 55.55
N GLN A 16 -13.20 -8.05 56.55
CA GLN A 16 -13.71 -6.69 56.66
C GLN A 16 -12.86 -5.77 55.80
N VAL A 17 -13.33 -5.51 54.60
CA VAL A 17 -12.63 -4.69 53.60
C VAL A 17 -12.69 -3.20 53.95
N TRP A 18 -13.87 -2.76 54.43
CA TRP A 18 -14.17 -1.37 54.68
C TRP A 18 -14.82 -1.19 56.07
N THR A 19 -14.21 -0.40 56.91
CA THR A 19 -14.71 -0.04 58.25
C THR A 19 -14.28 1.40 58.54
N ASP A 20 -15.11 2.11 59.34
CA ASP A 20 -14.79 3.45 59.83
C ASP A 20 -14.32 4.42 58.72
N ASN A 21 -15.07 4.49 57.61
CA ASN A 21 -14.82 5.33 56.47
C ASN A 21 -13.47 5.08 55.74
N GLY A 22 -12.91 3.88 55.80
CA GLY A 22 -11.68 3.54 55.11
C GLY A 22 -11.40 2.06 54.95
N PHE A 23 -10.37 1.72 54.20
CA PHE A 23 -9.86 0.36 54.10
C PHE A 23 -9.28 -0.07 55.48
N THR A 24 -9.50 -1.32 55.85
CA THR A 24 -8.82 -1.84 57.04
C THR A 24 -7.34 -2.04 56.76
N PRO A 25 -6.42 -1.58 57.65
CA PRO A 25 -4.98 -1.74 57.43
C PRO A 25 -4.56 -3.20 57.22
N CYS A 26 -5.17 -4.15 57.94
CA CYS A 26 -4.93 -5.57 57.80
C CYS A 26 -5.23 -6.07 56.38
N PHE A 27 -6.37 -5.69 55.79
CA PHE A 27 -6.73 -6.04 54.41
C PHE A 27 -5.80 -5.37 53.38
N PHE A 28 -5.57 -4.07 53.53
CA PHE A 28 -4.78 -3.27 52.59
C PHE A 28 -3.33 -3.76 52.48
N PHE A 29 -2.65 -3.87 53.65
CA PHE A 29 -1.25 -4.31 53.68
C PHE A 29 -1.05 -5.81 53.48
N THR A 30 -2.13 -6.60 53.38
CA THR A 30 -2.08 -7.97 52.91
C THR A 30 -2.28 -8.05 51.41
N LEU A 31 -3.30 -7.36 50.88
CA LEU A 31 -3.67 -7.44 49.46
C LEU A 31 -2.62 -6.79 48.56
N VAL A 32 -2.20 -5.56 48.82
CA VAL A 32 -1.31 -4.78 47.95
C VAL A 32 0.03 -5.49 47.73
N PRO A 33 0.80 -5.88 48.78
CA PRO A 33 2.07 -6.58 48.54
C PRO A 33 1.88 -7.95 47.89
N SER A 34 0.78 -8.65 48.17
CA SER A 34 0.49 -9.94 47.55
C SER A 34 0.25 -9.81 46.06
N VAL A 35 -0.48 -8.78 45.61
CA VAL A 35 -0.70 -8.48 44.20
C VAL A 35 0.61 -8.09 43.53
N LEU A 36 1.41 -7.21 44.15
CA LEU A 36 2.69 -6.76 43.59
C LEU A 36 3.70 -7.92 43.45
N VAL A 37 3.79 -8.81 44.43
CA VAL A 37 4.66 -9.99 44.38
C VAL A 37 4.21 -10.97 43.32
N THR A 38 2.90 -11.24 43.23
CA THR A 38 2.34 -12.13 42.23
C THR A 38 2.63 -11.62 40.82
N LEU A 39 2.43 -10.34 40.61
CA LEU A 39 2.71 -9.68 39.32
C LEU A 39 4.22 -9.71 39.01
N ALA A 40 5.08 -9.39 39.99
CA ALA A 40 6.53 -9.42 39.82
C ALA A 40 7.07 -10.84 39.55
N ILE A 41 6.53 -11.86 40.21
CA ILE A 41 6.97 -13.24 40.00
C ILE A 41 6.42 -13.80 38.68
N LEU A 42 5.11 -13.77 38.46
CA LEU A 42 4.52 -14.40 37.26
C LEU A 42 4.97 -13.70 35.96
N LEU A 43 4.75 -12.40 35.88
CA LEU A 43 5.12 -11.66 34.67
C LEU A 43 6.63 -11.44 34.59
N GLY A 44 7.30 -11.25 35.74
CA GLY A 44 8.74 -11.07 35.80
C GLY A 44 9.53 -12.31 35.42
N THR A 45 9.13 -13.50 35.80
CA THR A 45 9.76 -14.75 35.36
C THR A 45 9.55 -15.00 33.87
N LEU A 46 8.34 -14.72 33.37
CA LEU A 46 8.07 -14.77 31.91
C LEU A 46 8.98 -13.82 31.17
N HIS A 47 9.11 -12.60 31.64
CA HIS A 47 9.96 -11.57 31.04
C HIS A 47 11.45 -11.98 31.08
N CYS A 48 11.95 -12.43 32.21
CA CYS A 48 13.32 -12.93 32.35
C CYS A 48 13.61 -14.11 31.43
N THR A 49 12.68 -15.04 31.31
CA THR A 49 12.83 -16.17 30.38
C THR A 49 12.85 -15.73 28.91
N CYS A 50 12.00 -14.79 28.52
CA CYS A 50 12.04 -14.19 27.19
C CYS A 50 13.40 -13.51 26.90
N TYR A 51 13.88 -12.67 27.82
CA TYR A 51 15.18 -11.99 27.64
C TYR A 51 16.38 -12.94 27.71
N THR A 52 16.31 -14.03 28.47
CA THR A 52 17.39 -15.03 28.54
C THR A 52 17.42 -15.95 27.33
N ARG A 53 16.26 -16.26 26.76
CA ARG A 53 16.14 -17.20 25.64
C ARG A 53 16.29 -16.52 24.27
N TYR A 54 15.71 -15.32 24.13
CA TYR A 54 15.63 -14.62 22.85
C TYR A 54 16.40 -13.30 22.80
N GLY A 55 16.96 -12.85 23.94
CA GLY A 55 17.69 -11.58 24.00
C GLY A 55 19.17 -11.75 23.69
N THR A 56 19.72 -10.87 22.87
CA THR A 56 21.15 -10.75 22.59
C THR A 56 21.86 -9.97 23.69
N ASN A 57 23.02 -10.45 24.16
CA ASN A 57 23.85 -9.72 25.13
C ASN A 57 24.50 -8.53 24.45
N MET A 58 24.39 -7.37 25.07
CA MET A 58 25.05 -6.15 24.60
C MET A 58 26.47 -6.03 25.12
N GLU A 59 27.40 -5.66 24.26
CA GLU A 59 28.73 -5.27 24.68
C GLU A 59 28.70 -4.00 25.54
N SER A 60 29.56 -3.94 26.52
CA SER A 60 29.61 -2.81 27.48
C SER A 60 29.83 -1.44 26.84
N ARG A 61 30.37 -1.40 25.61
CA ARG A 61 30.61 -0.17 24.83
C ARG A 61 29.30 0.52 24.38
N PHE A 62 28.22 -0.22 24.19
CA PHE A 62 26.93 0.30 23.68
C PHE A 62 25.92 0.62 24.78
N VAL A 63 26.25 0.38 26.03
CA VAL A 63 25.36 0.68 27.16
C VAL A 63 25.60 2.12 27.65
N PRO A 64 24.61 3.06 27.46
CA PRO A 64 24.80 4.44 27.81
C PRO A 64 24.97 4.63 29.33
N ARG A 65 25.92 5.49 29.73
CA ARG A 65 26.13 5.87 31.13
C ARG A 65 25.08 6.92 31.51
N SER A 66 24.04 6.55 32.25
CA SER A 66 22.98 7.46 32.71
C SER A 66 22.97 7.60 34.23
N ARG A 67 22.98 8.84 34.74
CA ARG A 67 22.82 9.15 36.16
C ARG A 67 21.41 8.81 36.65
N LEU A 68 20.41 9.05 35.81
CA LEU A 68 19.01 8.76 36.13
C LEU A 68 18.72 7.26 36.28
N TYR A 69 19.37 6.42 35.47
CA TYR A 69 19.28 4.97 35.64
C TYR A 69 19.86 4.51 36.98
N LYS A 70 21.00 5.08 37.39
CA LYS A 70 21.56 4.78 38.72
C LYS A 70 20.59 5.20 39.85
N LEU A 71 19.92 6.32 39.67
CA LEU A 71 18.90 6.79 40.61
C LEU A 71 17.70 5.83 40.64
N GLN A 72 17.18 5.37 39.49
CA GLN A 72 16.12 4.35 39.44
C GLN A 72 16.51 3.09 40.21
N LEU A 73 17.74 2.61 40.01
CA LEU A 73 18.25 1.42 40.68
C LEU A 73 18.33 1.64 42.21
N VAL A 74 18.85 2.77 42.66
CA VAL A 74 18.94 3.13 44.07
C VAL A 74 17.55 3.23 44.69
N LEU A 75 16.61 3.92 44.05
CA LEU A 75 15.24 4.05 44.55
C LEU A 75 14.52 2.70 44.64
N SER A 76 14.70 1.82 43.69
CA SER A 76 14.14 0.46 43.73
C SER A 76 14.72 -0.37 44.85
N VAL A 77 16.02 -0.25 45.11
CA VAL A 77 16.65 -0.94 46.27
C VAL A 77 16.19 -0.34 47.61
N LEU A 78 16.08 0.99 47.69
CA LEU A 78 15.62 1.67 48.92
C LEU A 78 14.17 1.28 49.26
N LEU A 79 13.27 1.19 48.25
CA LEU A 79 11.90 0.71 48.46
C LEU A 79 11.87 -0.75 48.91
N GLY A 80 12.74 -1.59 48.38
CA GLY A 80 12.90 -2.98 48.83
C GLY A 80 13.36 -3.10 50.29
N LEU A 81 14.28 -2.24 50.72
CA LEU A 81 14.77 -2.20 52.10
C LEU A 81 13.78 -1.60 53.08
N GLN A 82 12.92 -0.70 52.65
CA GLN A 82 11.94 -0.01 53.48
C GLN A 82 10.93 -0.96 54.10
N GLY A 83 10.48 -2.02 53.41
CA GLY A 83 9.56 -3.02 53.98
C GLY A 83 10.13 -3.72 55.24
N PRO A 84 11.31 -4.32 55.20
CA PRO A 84 12.00 -4.87 56.36
C PRO A 84 12.28 -3.85 57.46
N VAL A 85 12.68 -2.62 57.12
CA VAL A 85 12.92 -1.56 58.10
C VAL A 85 11.63 -1.18 58.81
N TRP A 86 10.53 -1.04 58.11
CA TRP A 86 9.21 -0.79 58.69
C TRP A 86 8.78 -1.93 59.65
N MET A 87 8.97 -3.17 59.26
CA MET A 87 8.75 -4.34 60.10
C MET A 87 9.61 -4.29 61.39
N ILE A 88 10.90 -3.99 61.26
CA ILE A 88 11.82 -3.91 62.42
C ILE A 88 11.38 -2.80 63.37
N VAL A 89 10.96 -1.64 62.84
CA VAL A 89 10.48 -0.52 63.68
C VAL A 89 9.27 -0.95 64.51
N HIS A 90 8.31 -1.70 63.93
CA HIS A 90 7.19 -2.27 64.68
C HIS A 90 7.63 -3.31 65.72
N VAL A 91 8.60 -4.19 65.38
CA VAL A 91 9.11 -5.21 66.31
C VAL A 91 9.82 -4.57 67.49
N VAL A 92 10.57 -3.49 67.27
CA VAL A 92 11.32 -2.83 68.40
C VAL A 92 10.43 -2.02 69.30
N ARG A 93 9.33 -1.49 68.73
CA ARG A 93 8.42 -0.59 69.45
C ARG A 93 7.32 -1.33 70.18
N ASP A 94 6.74 -2.34 69.55
CA ASP A 94 5.62 -3.08 70.07
C ASP A 94 6.07 -4.46 70.59
N SER A 95 5.70 -4.85 71.79
CA SER A 95 6.03 -6.16 72.35
C SER A 95 5.37 -7.33 71.58
N SER A 96 4.39 -7.03 70.75
CA SER A 96 3.66 -8.01 69.91
C SER A 96 3.26 -7.40 68.60
N VAL A 97 3.67 -8.04 67.45
CA VAL A 97 3.49 -7.54 66.09
C VAL A 97 2.36 -8.32 65.42
N PRO A 98 1.39 -7.65 64.74
CA PRO A 98 0.39 -8.31 63.90
C PRO A 98 1.00 -9.07 62.74
N GLY A 99 0.44 -10.24 62.38
CA GLY A 99 1.00 -11.09 61.34
C GLY A 99 1.04 -10.43 59.94
N TYR A 100 0.10 -9.54 59.60
CA TYR A 100 0.09 -8.83 58.33
C TYR A 100 1.30 -7.90 58.16
N VAL A 101 1.85 -7.30 59.20
CA VAL A 101 3.04 -6.45 59.16
C VAL A 101 4.27 -7.24 58.72
N VAL A 102 4.44 -8.44 59.29
CA VAL A 102 5.55 -9.33 58.90
C VAL A 102 5.42 -9.78 57.46
N LEU A 103 4.23 -10.20 57.10
CA LEU A 103 3.95 -10.61 55.72
C LEU A 103 4.21 -9.48 54.73
N CYS A 104 3.68 -8.28 55.01
CA CYS A 104 3.87 -7.09 54.16
C CYS A 104 5.36 -6.75 53.99
N GLY A 105 6.14 -6.72 55.08
CA GLY A 105 7.57 -6.41 54.99
C GLY A 105 8.36 -7.39 54.15
N CYS A 106 8.06 -8.69 54.28
CA CYS A 106 8.71 -9.74 53.45
C CYS A 106 8.29 -9.68 51.97
N LEU A 107 6.99 -9.51 51.70
CA LEU A 107 6.47 -9.48 50.33
C LEU A 107 6.92 -8.22 49.60
N TYR A 108 6.95 -7.05 50.25
CA TYR A 108 7.49 -5.83 49.64
C TYR A 108 8.96 -5.97 49.27
N ALA A 109 9.78 -6.53 50.20
CA ALA A 109 11.18 -6.76 49.91
C ALA A 109 11.38 -7.67 48.71
N LEU A 110 10.60 -8.76 48.61
CA LEU A 110 10.67 -9.71 47.52
C LEU A 110 10.21 -9.08 46.15
N ALA A 111 9.09 -8.33 46.20
CA ALA A 111 8.55 -7.68 44.99
C ALA A 111 9.57 -6.68 44.37
N TRP A 112 10.15 -5.82 45.22
CA TRP A 112 11.15 -4.84 44.75
C TRP A 112 12.48 -5.46 44.40
N ALA A 113 12.88 -6.57 45.03
CA ALA A 113 14.07 -7.33 44.62
C ALA A 113 13.86 -7.90 43.21
N CYS A 114 12.70 -8.47 42.89
CA CYS A 114 12.34 -8.93 41.56
C CYS A 114 12.34 -7.79 40.54
N ALA A 115 11.70 -6.65 40.87
CA ALA A 115 11.67 -5.49 40.00
C ALA A 115 13.08 -4.93 39.68
N THR A 116 13.98 -4.92 40.72
CA THR A 116 15.37 -4.51 40.57
C THR A 116 16.18 -5.50 39.67
N ALA A 117 15.91 -6.79 39.80
CA ALA A 117 16.53 -7.81 38.92
C ALA A 117 16.09 -7.63 37.46
N LEU A 118 14.79 -7.40 37.23
CA LEU A 118 14.24 -7.12 35.90
C LEU A 118 14.87 -5.88 35.26
N LEU A 119 14.98 -4.79 36.01
CA LEU A 119 15.63 -3.57 35.53
C LEU A 119 17.09 -3.79 35.12
N ARG A 120 17.82 -4.67 35.80
CA ARG A 120 19.19 -5.05 35.44
C ARG A 120 19.27 -5.92 34.18
N VAL A 121 18.30 -6.83 33.99
CA VAL A 121 18.22 -7.71 32.84
C VAL A 121 17.92 -6.90 31.57
N GLU A 122 16.96 -6.01 31.62
CA GLU A 122 16.61 -5.11 30.50
C GLU A 122 17.79 -4.26 30.01
N ARG A 123 18.69 -3.88 30.93
CA ARG A 123 19.86 -3.09 30.55
C ARG A 123 20.95 -3.90 29.87
N LYS A 124 21.07 -5.19 30.20
CA LYS A 124 22.14 -6.06 29.68
C LYS A 124 21.78 -6.78 28.40
N ARG A 125 20.49 -6.95 28.13
CA ARG A 125 19.99 -7.73 27.01
C ARG A 125 18.94 -6.96 26.24
N ILE A 126 18.96 -7.08 24.89
CA ILE A 126 17.95 -6.51 24.01
C ILE A 126 17.25 -7.66 23.30
N LEU A 127 15.92 -7.63 23.28
CA LEU A 127 15.11 -8.45 22.40
C LEU A 127 15.11 -7.87 21.00
N VAL A 128 15.37 -8.68 19.99
CA VAL A 128 15.36 -8.28 18.57
C VAL A 128 13.97 -7.75 18.15
N MET A 129 12.91 -8.23 18.80
CA MET A 129 11.54 -7.80 18.55
C MET A 129 11.13 -6.50 19.27
N ASP A 130 11.91 -5.99 20.21
CA ASP A 130 11.53 -4.82 21.00
C ASP A 130 11.89 -3.54 20.23
N SER A 131 10.91 -2.98 19.52
CA SER A 131 11.06 -1.72 18.79
C SER A 131 10.94 -0.47 19.67
N THR A 132 10.63 -0.64 20.94
CA THR A 132 10.39 0.47 21.86
C THR A 132 11.69 1.01 22.43
N THR A 133 11.80 2.33 22.45
CA THR A 133 12.88 3.06 23.14
C THR A 133 12.61 3.20 24.65
N GLY A 134 11.74 2.36 25.21
CA GLY A 134 11.23 2.42 26.59
C GLY A 134 11.55 1.17 27.40
N HIS A 135 11.23 1.21 28.72
CA HIS A 135 11.19 0.02 29.56
C HIS A 135 10.09 -0.94 29.10
N SER A 136 10.21 -2.23 29.45
CA SER A 136 9.18 -3.22 29.15
C SER A 136 7.82 -2.85 29.77
N ALA A 137 6.76 -3.26 29.09
CA ALA A 137 5.39 -3.05 29.58
C ALA A 137 5.17 -3.66 30.97
N ILE A 138 5.87 -4.76 31.29
CA ILE A 138 5.78 -5.44 32.59
C ILE A 138 6.35 -4.59 33.71
N LEU A 139 7.50 -3.99 33.53
CA LEU A 139 8.14 -3.13 34.53
C LEU A 139 7.38 -1.82 34.70
N LEU A 140 6.87 -1.24 33.59
CA LEU A 140 5.97 -0.08 33.65
C LEU A 140 4.68 -0.38 34.37
N LEU A 141 4.04 -1.52 34.08
CA LEU A 141 2.83 -1.95 34.80
C LEU A 141 3.09 -2.12 36.30
N TYR A 142 4.23 -2.71 36.65
CA TYR A 142 4.60 -2.88 38.07
C TYR A 142 4.73 -1.52 38.80
N TRP A 143 5.47 -0.57 38.21
CA TRP A 143 5.60 0.77 38.82
C TRP A 143 4.28 1.55 38.88
N THR A 144 3.45 1.37 37.84
CA THR A 144 2.10 1.97 37.80
C THR A 144 1.24 1.41 38.91
N MET A 145 1.21 0.08 39.09
CA MET A 145 0.43 -0.55 40.17
C MET A 145 0.94 -0.19 41.54
N ALA A 146 2.28 -0.10 41.74
CA ALA A 146 2.87 0.35 43.00
C ALA A 146 2.48 1.80 43.31
N PHE A 147 2.51 2.70 42.34
CA PHE A 147 2.12 4.10 42.52
C PHE A 147 0.61 4.25 42.76
N VAL A 148 -0.24 3.50 42.03
CA VAL A 148 -1.70 3.48 42.22
C VAL A 148 -2.04 2.96 43.63
N ALA A 149 -1.34 1.95 44.14
CA ALA A 149 -1.58 1.43 45.46
C ALA A 149 -1.33 2.48 46.56
N GLU A 150 -0.28 3.29 46.44
CA GLU A 150 -0.04 4.38 47.40
C GLU A 150 -1.10 5.51 47.27
N ASN A 151 -1.66 5.73 46.07
CA ASN A 151 -2.79 6.66 45.92
C ASN A 151 -4.09 6.12 46.51
N LEU A 152 -4.31 4.79 46.53
CA LEU A 152 -5.49 4.19 47.15
C LEU A 152 -5.50 4.42 48.68
N ALA A 153 -4.35 4.64 49.31
CA ALA A 153 -4.28 5.00 50.73
C ALA A 153 -5.02 6.32 51.07
N PHE A 154 -5.12 7.26 50.11
CA PHE A 154 -5.88 8.49 50.27
C PHE A 154 -7.40 8.26 50.42
N VAL A 155 -7.93 7.16 49.92
CA VAL A 155 -9.36 6.85 50.00
C VAL A 155 -9.75 6.63 51.49
N SER A 156 -8.79 6.33 52.35
CA SER A 156 -8.96 6.13 53.80
C SER A 156 -8.63 7.39 54.62
N TRP A 157 -8.71 8.59 54.03
CA TRP A 157 -8.39 9.87 54.65
C TRP A 157 -9.19 10.16 55.95
N GLU A 158 -10.45 9.77 55.98
CA GLU A 158 -11.34 10.00 57.14
C GLU A 158 -11.29 8.89 58.20
N SER A 159 -10.53 7.83 57.95
CA SER A 159 -10.50 6.68 58.89
C SER A 159 -9.54 6.91 60.03
N PRO A 160 -10.01 6.81 61.30
CA PRO A 160 -9.17 7.01 62.47
C PRO A 160 -8.12 5.91 62.69
N ARG A 161 -8.20 4.80 61.91
CA ARG A 161 -7.22 3.70 61.93
C ARG A 161 -6.00 3.93 61.10
N TRP A 162 -6.00 5.01 60.35
CA TRP A 162 -4.89 5.41 59.48
C TRP A 162 -4.15 6.61 60.11
N TRP A 163 -2.99 6.93 59.62
CA TRP A 163 -2.08 7.95 60.07
C TRP A 163 -2.46 9.41 59.75
N TRP A 164 -3.63 9.61 59.17
CA TRP A 164 -4.04 10.95 58.69
C TRP A 164 -4.41 11.93 59.83
N GLY A 165 -4.64 11.45 61.03
CA GLY A 165 -5.04 12.31 62.18
C GLY A 165 -3.89 13.08 62.82
N PHE A 166 -2.62 12.60 62.66
CA PHE A 166 -1.39 13.18 63.27
C PHE A 166 -1.44 13.37 64.79
N GLU A 167 -2.26 12.64 65.47
CA GLU A 167 -2.47 12.80 66.97
C GLU A 167 -1.38 12.16 67.79
N ASN A 168 -0.77 11.07 67.27
CA ASN A 168 0.24 10.30 67.95
C ASN A 168 1.56 10.24 67.20
N SER A 169 2.72 10.09 67.94
CA SER A 169 4.03 9.88 67.29
C SER A 169 4.07 8.65 66.39
N GLU A 170 3.18 7.71 66.62
CA GLU A 170 2.99 6.50 65.82
C GLU A 170 2.50 6.85 64.41
N GLN A 171 1.43 7.62 64.32
CA GLN A 171 0.86 8.07 63.08
C GLN A 171 1.86 8.90 62.29
N LEU A 172 2.71 9.69 62.93
CA LEU A 172 3.75 10.47 62.23
C LEU A 172 4.83 9.58 61.59
N VAL A 173 5.21 8.49 62.27
CA VAL A 173 6.18 7.53 61.74
C VAL A 173 5.58 6.76 60.56
N GLU A 174 4.36 6.31 60.65
CA GLU A 174 3.63 5.64 59.56
C GLU A 174 3.45 6.55 58.34
N PHE A 175 3.08 7.81 58.59
CA PHE A 175 2.99 8.82 57.54
C PHE A 175 4.35 9.06 56.85
N ALA A 176 5.45 9.10 57.62
CA ALA A 176 6.79 9.26 57.04
C ALA A 176 7.16 8.07 56.11
N PHE A 177 6.82 6.83 56.50
CA PHE A 177 7.02 5.66 55.65
C PHE A 177 6.15 5.67 54.43
N TRP A 178 4.88 6.09 54.59
CA TRP A 178 4.00 6.23 53.43
C TRP A 178 4.47 7.33 52.49
N LEU A 179 4.85 8.50 52.99
CA LEU A 179 5.35 9.62 52.17
C LEU A 179 6.61 9.23 51.38
N PHE A 180 7.50 8.49 52.02
CA PHE A 180 8.68 7.96 51.35
C PHE A 180 8.33 7.01 50.21
N ARG A 181 7.41 6.06 50.43
CA ARG A 181 6.91 5.15 49.38
C ARG A 181 6.27 5.93 48.26
N TYR A 182 5.43 6.89 48.58
CA TYR A 182 4.71 7.72 47.60
C TYR A 182 5.65 8.49 46.67
N ILE A 183 6.62 9.19 47.26
CA ILE A 183 7.61 9.98 46.47
C ILE A 183 8.49 9.05 45.64
N CYS A 184 8.98 7.96 46.18
CA CYS A 184 9.88 7.04 45.48
C CYS A 184 9.16 6.27 44.38
N SER A 185 7.94 5.76 44.64
CA SER A 185 7.16 5.06 43.59
C SER A 185 6.72 6.00 42.48
N GLY A 186 6.31 7.22 42.81
CA GLY A 186 6.00 8.25 41.81
C GLY A 186 7.20 8.64 40.98
N ALA A 187 8.36 8.85 41.59
CA ALA A 187 9.61 9.13 40.89
C ALA A 187 10.00 8.00 39.93
N LEU A 188 9.84 6.74 40.36
CA LEU A 188 10.09 5.57 39.52
C LEU A 188 9.10 5.46 38.37
N PHE A 189 7.83 5.74 38.58
CA PHE A 189 6.82 5.77 37.56
C PHE A 189 7.14 6.81 36.48
N PHE A 190 7.41 8.08 36.88
CA PHE A 190 7.73 9.12 35.87
C PHE A 190 9.07 8.91 35.18
N MET A 191 10.10 8.40 35.88
CA MET A 191 11.35 8.02 35.25
C MET A 191 11.19 6.80 34.33
N GLY A 192 10.31 5.87 34.71
CA GLY A 192 9.97 4.71 33.87
C GLY A 192 9.44 5.09 32.51
N LEU A 193 8.56 6.09 32.44
CA LEU A 193 8.03 6.62 31.18
C LEU A 193 9.11 7.22 30.27
N ARG A 194 10.20 7.76 30.84
CA ARG A 194 11.34 8.33 30.09
C ARG A 194 12.45 7.33 29.77
N ALA A 195 12.41 6.15 30.38
CA ALA A 195 13.36 5.04 30.19
C ALA A 195 14.85 5.45 30.08
N PRO A 196 15.40 6.13 31.10
CA PRO A 196 16.76 6.64 31.05
C PRO A 196 17.79 5.50 31.07
N GLY A 197 18.76 5.53 30.18
CA GLY A 197 19.94 4.64 30.19
C GLY A 197 19.71 3.26 29.61
N LEU A 198 18.62 3.04 28.92
CA LEU A 198 18.46 1.89 28.06
C LEU A 198 19.27 2.09 26.75
N PRO A 199 19.87 1.04 26.22
CA PRO A 199 20.64 1.12 24.99
C PRO A 199 19.72 1.48 23.82
N ARG A 200 20.06 2.53 23.06
CA ARG A 200 19.45 2.83 21.79
C ARG A 200 20.06 1.87 20.77
N ARG A 201 19.24 1.24 19.92
CA ARG A 201 19.69 0.25 18.97
C ARG A 201 20.78 0.79 18.04
N PRO A 202 21.88 0.07 17.82
CA PRO A 202 22.84 0.38 16.77
C PRO A 202 22.26 0.20 15.35
N TYR A 203 21.08 -0.37 15.21
CA TYR A 203 20.38 -0.62 13.94
C TYR A 203 19.99 0.64 13.15
N SER A 204 19.94 1.82 13.76
CA SER A 204 19.73 3.07 13.03
C SER A 204 20.93 3.45 12.13
N PHE A 205 22.09 2.86 12.35
CA PHE A 205 23.28 3.12 11.53
C PHE A 205 23.27 2.31 10.22
N LEU A 206 22.80 1.07 10.24
CA LEU A 206 22.72 0.23 9.05
C LEU A 206 21.54 0.61 8.16
N ILE A 207 20.42 1.06 8.75
CA ILE A 207 19.25 1.56 7.99
C ILE A 207 19.58 2.88 7.27
N ASN A 208 20.44 3.72 7.83
CA ASN A 208 20.82 4.99 7.18
C ASN A 208 21.83 4.81 6.04
N GLU A 209 22.56 3.70 5.94
CA GLU A 209 23.38 3.38 4.77
C GLU A 209 22.53 2.80 3.65
N ASP A 210 21.63 1.88 3.93
CA ASP A 210 20.68 1.31 2.95
C ASP A 210 19.68 2.36 2.43
N GLU A 211 19.24 3.31 3.26
CA GLU A 211 18.38 4.41 2.81
C GLU A 211 19.12 5.44 1.94
N ARG A 212 20.40 5.67 2.15
CA ARG A 212 21.22 6.55 1.29
C ARG A 212 21.50 5.93 -0.09
N ASP A 213 21.65 4.61 -0.16
CA ASP A 213 21.83 3.93 -1.44
C ASP A 213 20.51 3.79 -2.22
N VAL A 214 19.38 3.76 -1.54
CA VAL A 214 18.02 3.80 -2.15
C VAL A 214 17.63 5.23 -2.57
N GLU A 215 18.10 6.28 -1.88
CA GLU A 215 17.87 7.66 -2.30
C GLU A 215 18.63 8.06 -3.57
N ASN A 216 19.73 7.40 -3.90
CA ASN A 216 20.50 7.67 -5.11
C ASN A 216 20.09 6.81 -6.33
N GLY A 217 19.20 5.87 -6.19
CA GLY A 217 18.80 4.93 -7.24
C GLY A 217 17.29 4.82 -7.47
N GLY A 218 16.62 5.94 -7.79
CA GLY A 218 15.22 5.90 -8.22
C GLY A 218 14.26 6.54 -7.23
N GLN A 219 14.02 7.82 -7.42
CA GLN A 219 12.85 8.48 -6.82
C GLN A 219 11.58 7.71 -7.18
N PRO A 220 10.71 7.38 -6.22
CA PRO A 220 9.37 6.93 -6.53
C PRO A 220 8.62 8.11 -7.15
N LEU A 221 8.37 8.06 -8.44
CA LEU A 221 7.74 9.09 -9.27
C LEU A 221 6.23 9.28 -8.98
N LEU A 222 5.69 8.60 -8.01
CA LEU A 222 4.34 8.82 -7.49
C LEU A 222 4.40 9.13 -6.00
N GLY A 223 4.29 10.43 -5.73
CA GLY A 223 4.12 10.95 -4.39
C GLY A 223 5.42 11.20 -3.67
N GLY A 224 6.04 12.31 -3.98
CA GLY A 224 6.97 12.96 -3.07
C GLY A 224 6.35 13.02 -1.68
N ALA A 225 6.77 12.13 -0.81
CA ALA A 225 6.48 12.16 0.60
C ALA A 225 7.31 13.27 1.24
N GLY A 226 6.96 14.46 0.93
CA GLY A 226 7.57 15.66 1.45
C GLY A 226 6.56 16.73 1.68
N GLN A 227 5.48 16.40 2.39
CA GLN A 227 4.72 17.39 3.13
C GLN A 227 3.66 16.66 3.98
N ASN A 228 3.63 16.92 5.27
CA ASN A 228 2.51 16.67 6.16
C ASN A 228 1.29 17.52 5.74
N GLN A 229 0.81 17.34 4.51
CA GLN A 229 -0.49 17.87 4.12
C GLN A 229 -1.53 16.92 4.71
N SER A 230 -2.29 17.43 5.66
CA SER A 230 -3.47 16.75 6.19
C SER A 230 -4.33 16.30 5.02
N ALA A 231 -4.82 15.06 5.03
CA ALA A 231 -5.73 14.53 4.00
C ALA A 231 -6.99 15.40 3.81
N TRP A 232 -7.22 16.33 4.75
CA TRP A 232 -8.32 17.31 4.78
C TRP A 232 -7.99 18.63 4.09
N THR A 233 -6.70 18.88 3.72
CA THR A 233 -6.37 20.02 2.86
C THR A 233 -7.11 19.84 1.53
N ASP A 234 -7.80 20.88 1.09
CA ASP A 234 -8.64 20.89 -0.11
C ASP A 234 -9.87 19.96 -0.10
N PHE A 235 -10.40 19.61 1.09
CA PHE A 235 -11.61 18.79 1.23
C PHE A 235 -12.75 19.24 0.31
N ARG A 236 -13.01 20.56 0.23
CA ARG A 236 -14.04 21.11 -0.67
C ARG A 236 -13.77 20.82 -2.15
N ARG A 237 -12.50 20.86 -2.57
CA ARG A 237 -12.10 20.54 -3.95
C ARG A 237 -12.30 19.05 -4.21
N LYS A 238 -11.89 18.18 -3.29
CA LYS A 238 -12.02 16.73 -3.39
C LYS A 238 -13.49 16.29 -3.43
N VAL A 239 -14.34 16.87 -2.59
CA VAL A 239 -15.78 16.58 -2.63
C VAL A 239 -16.43 17.08 -3.91
N ARG A 240 -16.03 18.25 -4.42
CA ARG A 240 -16.55 18.78 -5.70
C ARG A 240 -16.16 17.87 -6.87
N LEU A 241 -15.01 17.23 -6.83
CA LEU A 241 -14.59 16.23 -7.84
C LEU A 241 -15.46 14.97 -7.78
N LEU A 242 -15.96 14.57 -6.59
CA LEU A 242 -16.82 13.40 -6.42
C LEU A 242 -18.28 13.66 -6.83
N LEU A 243 -18.75 14.89 -6.66
CA LEU A 243 -20.17 15.25 -6.86
C LEU A 243 -20.73 14.85 -8.25
N PRO A 244 -19.99 15.00 -9.38
CA PRO A 244 -20.45 14.58 -10.70
C PRO A 244 -20.66 13.06 -10.83
N TYR A 245 -19.93 12.27 -10.02
CA TYR A 245 -20.02 10.80 -10.03
C TYR A 245 -21.13 10.29 -9.10
N MET A 246 -21.56 11.08 -8.11
CA MET A 246 -22.72 10.77 -7.26
C MET A 246 -24.04 10.85 -8.01
N TRP A 247 -24.12 11.69 -9.04
CA TRP A 247 -25.34 11.91 -9.81
C TRP A 247 -25.19 11.32 -11.21
N PRO A 248 -25.80 10.18 -11.54
CA PRO A 248 -25.66 9.51 -12.83
C PRO A 248 -26.38 10.31 -13.93
N ARG A 249 -25.63 11.23 -14.56
CA ARG A 249 -26.14 12.03 -15.67
C ARG A 249 -26.36 11.14 -16.89
N GLY A 250 -27.60 11.07 -17.38
CA GLY A 250 -27.99 10.30 -18.56
C GLY A 250 -28.79 9.03 -18.28
N ASN A 251 -29.04 8.67 -17.01
CA ASN A 251 -29.90 7.52 -16.70
C ASN A 251 -30.90 7.85 -15.60
N VAL A 252 -32.14 8.17 -16.03
CA VAL A 252 -33.23 8.59 -15.13
C VAL A 252 -33.57 7.54 -14.07
N LEU A 253 -33.49 6.25 -14.44
CA LEU A 253 -33.74 5.15 -13.51
C LEU A 253 -32.75 5.17 -12.32
N LEU A 254 -31.47 5.37 -12.60
CA LEU A 254 -30.45 5.43 -11.56
C LEU A 254 -30.60 6.66 -10.68
N GLN A 255 -31.01 7.81 -11.24
CA GLN A 255 -31.32 9.01 -10.47
C GLN A 255 -32.48 8.77 -9.51
N PHE A 256 -33.53 8.11 -9.97
CA PHE A 256 -34.65 7.71 -9.12
C PHE A 256 -34.20 6.78 -7.98
N LEU A 257 -33.32 5.80 -8.27
CA LEU A 257 -32.76 4.90 -7.25
C LEU A 257 -31.94 5.65 -6.19
N VAL A 258 -31.18 6.67 -6.58
CA VAL A 258 -30.44 7.52 -5.63
C VAL A 258 -31.41 8.26 -4.70
N ILE A 259 -32.47 8.87 -5.24
CA ILE A 259 -33.46 9.57 -4.44
C ILE A 259 -34.17 8.60 -3.49
N LEU A 260 -34.54 7.42 -3.98
CA LEU A 260 -35.18 6.37 -3.18
C LEU A 260 -34.25 5.91 -2.03
N CYS A 261 -32.96 5.73 -2.30
CA CYS A 261 -31.97 5.37 -1.26
C CYS A 261 -31.86 6.47 -0.18
N LEU A 262 -31.91 7.74 -0.56
CA LEU A 262 -31.90 8.86 0.39
C LEU A 262 -33.21 8.92 1.19
N GLY A 263 -34.36 8.64 0.56
CA GLY A 263 -35.65 8.50 1.25
C GLY A 263 -35.67 7.37 2.27
N LEU A 264 -35.14 6.20 1.90
CA LEU A 264 -34.98 5.07 2.83
C LEU A 264 -34.03 5.39 3.98
N LEU A 265 -32.96 6.17 3.73
CA LEU A 265 -32.06 6.64 4.78
C LEU A 265 -32.80 7.53 5.78
N GLY A 266 -33.62 8.45 5.31
CA GLY A 266 -34.47 9.29 6.18
C GLY A 266 -35.48 8.48 6.99
N ALA A 267 -36.13 7.50 6.38
CA ALA A 267 -37.03 6.58 7.06
C ALA A 267 -36.32 5.76 8.15
N GLU A 268 -35.11 5.28 7.87
CA GLU A 268 -34.26 4.57 8.83
C GLU A 268 -33.94 5.44 10.06
N ARG A 269 -33.68 6.74 9.87
CA ARG A 269 -33.45 7.68 10.99
C ARG A 269 -34.71 7.88 11.83
N ALA A 270 -35.86 8.05 11.20
CA ALA A 270 -37.14 8.16 11.93
C ALA A 270 -37.41 6.88 12.76
N ILE A 271 -37.24 5.70 12.18
CA ILE A 271 -37.42 4.42 12.89
C ILE A 271 -36.47 4.32 14.10
N ASN A 272 -35.24 4.77 13.98
CA ASN A 272 -34.26 4.77 15.08
C ASN A 272 -34.69 5.60 16.28
N VAL A 273 -35.43 6.66 16.07
CA VAL A 273 -35.98 7.49 17.14
C VAL A 273 -37.24 6.83 17.78
N PHE A 274 -38.12 6.26 16.96
CA PHE A 274 -39.36 5.71 17.48
C PHE A 274 -39.22 4.40 18.25
N VAL A 275 -38.25 3.55 17.88
CA VAL A 275 -38.04 2.24 18.55
C VAL A 275 -37.81 2.37 20.06
N PRO A 276 -36.88 3.20 20.56
CA PRO A 276 -36.72 3.39 22.01
C PRO A 276 -37.95 4.01 22.68
N ILE A 277 -38.67 4.90 21.98
CA ILE A 277 -39.89 5.53 22.50
C ILE A 277 -41.03 4.50 22.72
N TYR A 278 -41.25 3.63 21.72
CA TYR A 278 -42.23 2.55 21.90
C TYR A 278 -41.79 1.55 22.97
N TYR A 279 -40.52 1.32 23.14
CA TYR A 279 -39.99 0.47 24.22
C TYR A 279 -40.27 1.10 25.61
N LYS A 280 -40.05 2.41 25.78
CA LYS A 280 -40.46 3.17 26.95
C LYS A 280 -41.95 3.02 27.23
N ASN A 281 -42.80 3.19 26.20
CA ASN A 281 -44.25 3.08 26.34
C ASN A 281 -44.68 1.70 26.82
N ILE A 282 -44.09 0.62 26.30
CA ILE A 282 -44.36 -0.74 26.78
C ILE A 282 -44.04 -0.88 28.28
N VAL A 283 -42.89 -0.37 28.72
CA VAL A 283 -42.50 -0.45 30.13
C VAL A 283 -43.48 0.37 31.00
N ASN A 284 -43.85 1.55 30.61
CA ASN A 284 -44.81 2.40 31.33
C ASN A 284 -46.23 1.79 31.39
N GLU A 285 -46.69 1.17 30.27
CA GLU A 285 -47.97 0.47 30.21
C GLU A 285 -47.98 -0.79 31.13
N LEU A 286 -46.85 -1.51 31.19
CA LEU A 286 -46.70 -2.66 32.07
C LEU A 286 -46.66 -2.24 33.56
N THR A 287 -45.98 -1.17 33.92
CA THR A 287 -45.91 -0.66 35.31
C THR A 287 -47.19 0.03 35.74
N GLY A 288 -47.94 0.65 34.80
CA GLY A 288 -49.22 1.35 35.06
C GLY A 288 -50.46 0.45 35.00
N GLY A 289 -50.33 -0.85 34.71
CA GLY A 289 -51.48 -1.78 34.68
C GLY A 289 -52.50 -1.52 33.53
N SER A 290 -52.01 -1.11 32.38
CA SER A 290 -52.85 -0.78 31.19
C SER A 290 -53.62 -2.00 30.64
N PRO A 291 -54.77 -1.80 29.98
CA PRO A 291 -55.57 -2.89 29.38
C PRO A 291 -54.76 -3.65 28.31
N TRP A 292 -54.96 -5.01 28.29
CA TRP A 292 -54.23 -5.91 27.39
C TRP A 292 -54.24 -5.50 25.91
N LYS A 293 -55.38 -4.96 25.42
CA LYS A 293 -55.47 -4.55 24.00
C LYS A 293 -54.48 -3.43 23.65
N THR A 294 -54.34 -2.45 24.50
CA THR A 294 -53.42 -1.31 24.29
C THR A 294 -51.97 -1.82 24.29
N LEU A 295 -51.63 -2.57 25.32
CA LEU A 295 -50.30 -3.17 25.46
C LEU A 295 -49.92 -4.05 24.24
N ALA A 296 -50.84 -4.93 23.81
CA ALA A 296 -50.63 -5.79 22.65
C ALA A 296 -50.38 -4.99 21.36
N THR A 297 -51.12 -3.88 21.16
CA THR A 297 -50.93 -3.00 20.00
C THR A 297 -49.56 -2.32 20.05
N THR A 298 -49.17 -1.77 21.19
CA THR A 298 -47.85 -1.12 21.38
C THR A 298 -46.71 -2.11 21.14
N VAL A 299 -46.82 -3.35 21.65
CA VAL A 299 -45.83 -4.40 21.42
C VAL A 299 -45.74 -4.79 19.93
N CYS A 300 -46.89 -4.95 19.24
CA CYS A 300 -46.87 -5.26 17.80
C CYS A 300 -46.21 -4.15 16.99
N ILE A 301 -46.48 -2.88 17.27
CA ILE A 301 -45.82 -1.75 16.60
C ILE A 301 -44.31 -1.76 16.90
N TYR A 302 -43.93 -1.95 18.16
CA TYR A 302 -42.53 -2.02 18.54
C TYR A 302 -41.78 -3.14 17.77
N VAL A 303 -42.36 -4.35 17.74
CA VAL A 303 -41.75 -5.48 17.03
C VAL A 303 -41.65 -5.20 15.53
N LEU A 304 -42.65 -4.62 14.90
CA LEU A 304 -42.60 -4.20 13.51
C LEU A 304 -41.49 -3.16 13.27
N LEU A 305 -41.42 -2.13 14.06
CA LEU A 305 -40.36 -1.11 13.98
C LEU A 305 -38.99 -1.71 14.21
N LYS A 306 -38.89 -2.65 15.15
CA LYS A 306 -37.65 -3.36 15.44
C LYS A 306 -37.22 -4.27 14.29
N PHE A 307 -38.13 -4.92 13.60
CA PHE A 307 -37.86 -5.68 12.37
C PHE A 307 -37.34 -4.76 11.25
N LEU A 308 -37.94 -3.58 11.08
CA LEU A 308 -37.49 -2.60 10.09
C LEU A 308 -36.11 -2.03 10.43
N GLN A 309 -35.85 -1.77 11.72
CA GLN A 309 -34.56 -1.26 12.23
C GLN A 309 -33.44 -2.32 12.16
N GLY A 310 -33.75 -3.55 12.45
CA GLY A 310 -32.81 -4.66 12.63
C GLY A 310 -32.63 -5.10 14.08
N GLY A 311 -32.45 -6.39 14.27
CA GLY A 311 -32.47 -7.01 15.59
C GLY A 311 -31.09 -7.24 16.21
N GLY A 312 -30.52 -6.25 16.87
CA GLY A 312 -29.31 -6.44 17.70
C GLY A 312 -28.02 -5.87 17.11
N ALA A 313 -26.97 -5.86 17.95
CA ALA A 313 -25.66 -5.29 17.58
C ALA A 313 -25.02 -6.07 16.40
N GLY A 314 -25.05 -5.46 15.22
CA GLY A 314 -24.39 -6.00 14.02
C GLY A 314 -25.32 -6.58 12.95
N SER A 315 -26.63 -6.73 13.19
CA SER A 315 -27.56 -7.15 12.14
C SER A 315 -28.18 -5.93 11.44
N SER A 316 -27.98 -5.84 10.12
CA SER A 316 -28.60 -4.81 9.29
C SER A 316 -30.11 -5.03 9.22
N GLY A 317 -30.92 -3.96 9.46
CA GLY A 317 -32.37 -4.03 9.35
C GLY A 317 -32.88 -4.19 7.92
N PHE A 318 -34.17 -4.48 7.78
CA PHE A 318 -34.79 -4.61 6.47
C PHE A 318 -34.60 -3.37 5.59
N VAL A 319 -34.80 -2.18 6.18
CA VAL A 319 -34.65 -0.90 5.45
C VAL A 319 -33.21 -0.67 5.00
N SER A 320 -32.23 -0.95 5.86
CA SER A 320 -30.81 -0.83 5.54
C SER A 320 -30.38 -1.81 4.45
N ASN A 321 -30.83 -3.06 4.52
CA ASN A 321 -30.54 -4.07 3.49
C ASN A 321 -31.19 -3.71 2.14
N MET A 322 -32.44 -3.24 2.13
CA MET A 322 -33.11 -2.80 0.91
C MET A 322 -32.36 -1.62 0.27
N ARG A 323 -31.98 -0.63 1.08
CA ARG A 323 -31.16 0.49 0.61
C ARG A 323 -29.83 0.02 0.02
N SER A 324 -29.12 -0.88 0.70
CA SER A 324 -27.86 -1.43 0.22
C SER A 324 -28.02 -2.20 -1.09
N PHE A 325 -29.07 -2.99 -1.23
CA PHE A 325 -29.39 -3.70 -2.45
C PHE A 325 -29.64 -2.76 -3.64
N LEU A 326 -30.39 -1.70 -3.43
CA LEU A 326 -30.65 -0.69 -4.48
C LEU A 326 -29.41 0.09 -4.86
N TRP A 327 -28.53 0.37 -3.87
CA TRP A 327 -27.29 1.11 -4.08
C TRP A 327 -26.27 0.36 -4.91
N ILE A 328 -26.24 -0.97 -4.90
CA ILE A 328 -25.29 -1.80 -5.70
C ILE A 328 -25.31 -1.38 -7.19
N ARG A 329 -26.48 -1.15 -7.76
CA ARG A 329 -26.63 -0.75 -9.17
C ARG A 329 -25.98 0.60 -9.46
N VAL A 330 -26.13 1.54 -8.55
CA VAL A 330 -25.56 2.89 -8.67
C VAL A 330 -24.02 2.78 -8.59
N GLN A 331 -23.52 2.03 -7.62
CA GLN A 331 -22.09 1.80 -7.41
C GLN A 331 -21.43 1.16 -8.63
N GLN A 332 -22.03 0.09 -9.16
CA GLN A 332 -21.51 -0.59 -10.37
C GLN A 332 -21.46 0.35 -11.59
N TYR A 333 -22.47 1.20 -11.76
CA TYR A 333 -22.48 2.18 -12.85
C TYR A 333 -21.37 3.20 -12.69
N THR A 334 -21.20 3.77 -11.49
CA THR A 334 -20.16 4.76 -11.19
C THR A 334 -18.76 4.16 -11.40
N GLY A 335 -18.50 2.99 -10.84
CA GLY A 335 -17.22 2.31 -10.99
C GLY A 335 -16.89 2.04 -12.46
N ARG A 336 -17.85 1.52 -13.24
CA ARG A 336 -17.66 1.27 -14.67
C ARG A 336 -17.37 2.55 -15.46
N VAL A 337 -18.10 3.62 -15.22
CA VAL A 337 -17.90 4.90 -15.94
C VAL A 337 -16.52 5.47 -15.66
N VAL A 338 -16.07 5.43 -14.41
CA VAL A 338 -14.74 5.93 -14.02
C VAL A 338 -13.64 5.08 -14.65
N GLN A 339 -13.73 3.75 -14.54
CA GLN A 339 -12.72 2.84 -15.07
C GLN A 339 -12.58 2.97 -16.59
N VAL A 340 -13.69 2.97 -17.32
CA VAL A 340 -13.66 3.07 -18.80
C VAL A 340 -13.09 4.41 -19.24
N ARG A 341 -13.49 5.52 -18.59
CA ARG A 341 -12.93 6.85 -18.91
C ARG A 341 -11.44 6.94 -18.62
N LEU A 342 -11.01 6.43 -17.46
CA LEU A 342 -9.60 6.45 -17.10
C LEU A 342 -8.78 5.58 -18.04
N PHE A 343 -9.27 4.40 -18.39
CA PHE A 343 -8.61 3.52 -19.35
C PHE A 343 -8.48 4.16 -20.73
N ALA A 344 -9.55 4.82 -21.21
CA ALA A 344 -9.50 5.57 -22.46
C ALA A 344 -8.48 6.73 -22.39
N HIS A 345 -8.45 7.47 -21.28
CA HIS A 345 -7.49 8.54 -21.07
C HIS A 345 -6.04 8.02 -21.05
N LEU A 346 -5.77 6.89 -20.37
CA LEU A 346 -4.43 6.31 -20.37
C LEU A 346 -3.95 5.92 -21.78
N HIS A 347 -4.87 5.47 -22.63
CA HIS A 347 -4.54 5.17 -24.02
C HIS A 347 -4.32 6.42 -24.88
N SER A 348 -4.79 7.58 -24.48
CA SER A 348 -4.51 8.85 -25.16
C SER A 348 -3.18 9.50 -24.72
N LEU A 349 -2.60 9.06 -23.59
CA LEU A 349 -1.34 9.60 -23.08
C LEU A 349 -0.14 9.19 -23.94
N SER A 350 0.90 10.01 -23.91
CA SER A 350 2.11 9.83 -24.70
C SER A 350 2.91 8.59 -24.31
N LEU A 351 3.68 8.05 -25.28
CA LEU A 351 4.58 6.93 -24.99
C LEU A 351 5.66 7.31 -23.97
N ARG A 352 6.13 8.56 -23.91
CA ARG A 352 7.09 9.03 -22.91
C ARG A 352 6.54 8.77 -21.51
N TRP A 353 5.30 9.08 -21.25
CA TRP A 353 4.62 8.83 -20.01
C TRP A 353 4.62 7.33 -19.65
N HIS A 354 4.26 6.45 -20.60
CA HIS A 354 4.26 5.01 -20.38
C HIS A 354 5.64 4.39 -20.14
N LEU A 355 6.69 4.94 -20.75
CA LEU A 355 8.07 4.46 -20.56
C LEU A 355 8.68 4.91 -19.23
N GLN A 356 8.23 6.04 -18.69
CA GLN A 356 8.73 6.57 -17.42
C GLN A 356 8.06 5.93 -16.21
N ARG A 357 6.92 5.28 -16.37
CA ARG A 357 6.13 4.74 -15.25
C ARG A 357 6.01 3.22 -15.32
N ARG A 358 5.96 2.58 -14.16
CA ARG A 358 5.73 1.14 -14.07
C ARG A 358 4.25 0.85 -14.26
N THR A 359 3.89 0.09 -15.29
CA THR A 359 2.50 -0.26 -15.63
C THR A 359 1.73 -0.86 -14.44
N GLY A 360 2.39 -1.70 -13.63
CA GLY A 360 1.78 -2.30 -12.45
C GLY A 360 1.41 -1.29 -11.35
N GLU A 361 2.15 -0.19 -11.20
CA GLU A 361 1.82 0.89 -10.26
C GLU A 361 0.61 1.69 -10.73
N VAL A 362 0.55 1.97 -12.03
CA VAL A 362 -0.58 2.68 -12.64
C VAL A 362 -1.87 1.87 -12.49
N LEU A 363 -1.87 0.58 -12.86
CA LEU A 363 -3.03 -0.30 -12.70
C LEU A 363 -3.48 -0.39 -11.25
N ARG A 364 -2.55 -0.55 -10.32
CA ARG A 364 -2.84 -0.59 -8.88
C ARG A 364 -3.44 0.72 -8.38
N SER A 365 -3.01 1.87 -8.93
CA SER A 365 -3.56 3.19 -8.62
C SER A 365 -5.01 3.33 -9.12
N ILE A 366 -5.31 2.76 -10.29
CA ILE A 366 -6.67 2.73 -10.87
C ILE A 366 -7.60 1.89 -10.00
N ASP A 367 -7.20 0.66 -9.68
CA ASP A 367 -8.03 -0.26 -8.90
C ASP A 367 -8.31 0.29 -7.49
N ARG A 368 -7.28 0.83 -6.82
CA ARG A 368 -7.44 1.45 -5.51
C ARG A 368 -8.29 2.71 -5.58
N GLY A 369 -8.06 3.58 -6.57
CA GLY A 369 -8.80 4.81 -6.74
C GLY A 369 -10.29 4.58 -7.02
N THR A 370 -10.62 3.62 -7.88
CA THR A 370 -12.01 3.26 -8.19
C THR A 370 -12.72 2.68 -6.97
N SER A 371 -12.10 1.70 -6.30
CA SER A 371 -12.64 1.13 -5.06
C SER A 371 -12.79 2.18 -3.95
N SER A 372 -11.92 3.19 -3.96
CA SER A 372 -11.94 4.28 -2.99
C SER A 372 -13.08 5.26 -3.23
N ILE A 373 -13.47 5.52 -4.48
CA ILE A 373 -14.67 6.33 -4.80
C ILE A 373 -15.91 5.67 -4.22
N ASP A 374 -16.09 4.38 -4.47
CA ASP A 374 -17.21 3.60 -3.98
C ASP A 374 -17.28 3.58 -2.45
N SER A 375 -16.13 3.37 -1.82
CA SER A 375 -16.00 3.38 -0.36
C SER A 375 -16.30 4.76 0.23
N LEU A 376 -15.77 5.84 -0.36
CA LEU A 376 -16.04 7.22 0.08
C LEU A 376 -17.53 7.55 0.05
N LEU A 377 -18.19 7.26 -1.09
CA LEU A 377 -19.62 7.52 -1.24
C LEU A 377 -20.41 6.76 -0.20
N SER A 378 -20.14 5.47 -0.02
CA SER A 378 -20.86 4.63 0.94
C SER A 378 -20.62 5.07 2.39
N TYR A 379 -19.39 5.36 2.79
CA TYR A 379 -19.09 5.73 4.18
C TYR A 379 -19.54 7.16 4.52
N ILE A 380 -19.40 8.12 3.62
CA ILE A 380 -19.83 9.50 3.88
C ILE A 380 -21.35 9.56 3.97
N VAL A 381 -22.05 9.02 2.94
CA VAL A 381 -23.52 9.17 2.83
C VAL A 381 -24.26 8.24 3.79
N PHE A 382 -23.82 6.98 3.94
CA PHE A 382 -24.58 5.96 4.68
C PHE A 382 -24.05 5.63 6.07
N SER A 383 -22.90 6.21 6.47
CA SER A 383 -22.34 5.97 7.81
C SER A 383 -22.13 7.27 8.57
N ILE A 384 -21.34 8.20 8.06
CA ILE A 384 -20.99 9.43 8.81
C ILE A 384 -22.16 10.38 8.91
N PHE A 385 -22.81 10.71 7.79
CA PHE A 385 -23.93 11.65 7.78
C PHE A 385 -25.08 11.19 8.69
N PRO A 386 -25.54 9.92 8.64
CA PRO A 386 -26.54 9.41 9.56
C PRO A 386 -26.12 9.45 11.04
N THR A 387 -24.86 9.10 11.33
CA THR A 387 -24.35 9.13 12.72
C THR A 387 -24.38 10.55 13.30
N ILE A 388 -23.96 11.54 12.53
CA ILE A 388 -24.02 12.94 12.95
C ILE A 388 -25.49 13.39 13.14
N ALA A 389 -26.36 13.00 12.21
CA ALA A 389 -27.81 13.31 12.33
C ALA A 389 -28.41 12.68 13.59
N ASP A 390 -28.10 11.41 13.90
CA ASP A 390 -28.57 10.73 15.11
C ASP A 390 -28.11 11.42 16.39
N ILE A 391 -26.85 11.91 16.43
CA ILE A 391 -26.34 12.68 17.58
C ILE A 391 -27.11 13.99 17.75
N ILE A 392 -27.33 14.72 16.66
CA ILE A 392 -28.08 15.99 16.71
C ILE A 392 -29.52 15.75 17.15
N ILE A 393 -30.19 14.76 16.58
CA ILE A 393 -31.55 14.36 16.96
C ILE A 393 -31.61 13.98 18.45
N ALA A 394 -30.63 13.21 18.94
CA ALA A 394 -30.56 12.82 20.35
C ALA A 394 -30.44 14.04 21.28
N ILE A 395 -29.52 14.95 20.99
CA ILE A 395 -29.32 16.16 21.79
C ILE A 395 -30.60 16.97 21.84
N ILE A 396 -31.25 17.19 20.70
CA ILE A 396 -32.51 17.93 20.60
C ILE A 396 -33.62 17.20 21.41
N TYR A 397 -33.75 15.90 21.22
CA TYR A 397 -34.81 15.10 21.88
C TYR A 397 -34.66 15.13 23.40
N PHE A 398 -33.43 14.87 23.93
CA PHE A 398 -33.18 14.83 25.37
C PHE A 398 -33.22 16.22 26.02
N THR A 399 -32.87 17.28 25.30
CA THR A 399 -32.96 18.65 25.78
C THR A 399 -34.42 19.09 25.88
N SER A 400 -35.27 18.71 24.88
CA SER A 400 -36.69 19.16 24.82
C SER A 400 -37.60 18.32 25.71
N ASN A 401 -37.42 16.99 25.80
CA ASN A 401 -38.36 16.09 26.48
C ASN A 401 -37.92 15.67 27.89
N PHE A 402 -36.64 15.85 28.24
CA PHE A 402 -36.12 15.52 29.55
C PHE A 402 -35.70 16.79 30.32
N ASN A 403 -34.42 17.12 30.25
CA ASN A 403 -33.84 18.31 30.85
C ASN A 403 -32.56 18.70 30.13
N ALA A 404 -32.22 19.98 30.12
CA ALA A 404 -31.02 20.51 29.49
C ALA A 404 -29.72 19.79 29.95
N TRP A 405 -29.68 19.29 31.18
CA TRP A 405 -28.54 18.53 31.72
C TRP A 405 -28.27 17.22 30.96
N PHE A 406 -29.31 16.52 30.49
CA PHE A 406 -29.11 15.31 29.68
C PHE A 406 -28.55 15.63 28.32
N GLY A 407 -29.05 16.70 27.68
CA GLY A 407 -28.48 17.18 26.42
C GLY A 407 -27.02 17.59 26.55
N LEU A 408 -26.66 18.25 27.66
CA LEU A 408 -25.26 18.61 27.97
C LEU A 408 -24.37 17.41 28.18
N ILE A 409 -24.79 16.39 28.93
CA ILE A 409 -24.02 15.14 29.13
C ILE A 409 -23.76 14.48 27.80
N ILE A 410 -24.78 14.31 26.94
CA ILE A 410 -24.63 13.71 25.62
C ILE A 410 -23.67 14.53 24.76
N PHE A 411 -23.84 15.85 24.73
CA PHE A 411 -22.97 16.74 23.96
C PHE A 411 -21.49 16.63 24.37
N VAL A 412 -21.22 16.72 25.69
CA VAL A 412 -19.83 16.64 26.22
C VAL A 412 -19.23 15.27 25.93
N CYS A 413 -19.96 14.18 26.18
CA CYS A 413 -19.48 12.84 25.90
C CYS A 413 -19.20 12.63 24.40
N MET A 414 -20.08 13.11 23.52
CA MET A 414 -19.89 12.99 22.07
C MET A 414 -18.73 13.84 21.57
N ALA A 415 -18.61 15.08 22.06
CA ALA A 415 -17.50 15.97 21.71
C ALA A 415 -16.15 15.36 22.16
N LEU A 416 -16.06 14.85 23.39
CA LEU A 416 -14.85 14.21 23.92
C LEU A 416 -14.52 12.93 23.16
N TYR A 417 -15.54 12.10 22.87
CA TYR A 417 -15.41 10.88 22.09
C TYR A 417 -14.83 11.14 20.70
N LEU A 418 -15.44 12.07 19.95
CA LEU A 418 -14.99 12.42 18.58
C LEU A 418 -13.58 13.00 18.59
N THR A 419 -13.30 13.93 19.50
CA THR A 419 -11.99 14.58 19.61
C THR A 419 -10.88 13.58 19.91
N LEU A 420 -11.05 12.74 20.94
CA LEU A 420 -10.04 11.71 21.29
C LEU A 420 -9.91 10.65 20.19
N THR A 421 -11.01 10.25 19.57
CA THR A 421 -10.96 9.33 18.43
C THR A 421 -10.12 9.89 17.29
N ILE A 422 -10.30 11.16 16.92
CA ILE A 422 -9.52 11.81 15.86
C ILE A 422 -8.04 11.89 16.26
N ILE A 423 -7.73 12.38 17.45
CA ILE A 423 -6.34 12.56 17.91
C ILE A 423 -5.60 11.20 17.92
N ILE A 424 -6.19 10.16 18.52
CA ILE A 424 -5.57 8.85 18.60
C ILE A 424 -5.46 8.22 17.22
N THR A 425 -6.45 8.41 16.34
CA THR A 425 -6.43 7.87 14.98
C THR A 425 -5.35 8.54 14.13
N GLU A 426 -5.17 9.84 14.24
CA GLU A 426 -4.06 10.58 13.58
C GLU A 426 -2.69 10.05 14.05
N TRP A 427 -2.51 9.91 15.37
CA TRP A 427 -1.29 9.37 15.96
C TRP A 427 -0.98 7.94 15.44
N ARG A 428 -1.99 7.08 15.34
CA ARG A 428 -1.86 5.70 14.80
C ARG A 428 -1.51 5.65 13.31
N THR A 429 -1.90 6.64 12.55
CA THR A 429 -1.72 6.65 11.09
C THR A 429 -0.24 6.59 10.71
N LYS A 430 0.65 7.14 11.53
CA LYS A 430 2.11 7.05 11.35
C LYS A 430 2.58 5.59 11.32
N TYR A 431 2.26 4.81 12.36
CA TYR A 431 2.66 3.41 12.46
C TYR A 431 2.08 2.54 11.36
N ARG A 432 0.85 2.85 10.94
CA ARG A 432 0.20 2.12 9.85
C ARG A 432 0.85 2.40 8.49
N ARG A 433 1.34 3.61 8.26
CA ARG A 433 2.11 3.93 7.04
C ARG A 433 3.42 3.15 7.00
N GLU A 434 4.16 3.16 8.09
CA GLU A 434 5.40 2.40 8.23
C GLU A 434 5.16 0.89 8.04
N MET A 435 4.14 0.34 8.68
CA MET A 435 3.71 -1.05 8.49
C MET A 435 3.41 -1.38 7.02
N ASN A 436 2.65 -0.54 6.31
CA ASN A 436 2.34 -0.76 4.90
C ASN A 436 3.59 -0.68 4.00
N THR A 437 4.54 0.17 4.33
CA THR A 437 5.82 0.27 3.59
C THR A 437 6.61 -1.02 3.73
N HIS A 438 6.73 -1.56 4.95
CA HIS A 438 7.43 -2.82 5.19
C HIS A 438 6.69 -4.03 4.61
N ASP A 439 5.36 -4.05 4.61
CA ASP A 439 4.56 -5.06 3.91
C ASP A 439 4.81 -5.06 2.40
N ASN A 440 4.84 -3.87 1.79
CA ASN A 440 5.16 -3.74 0.37
C ASN A 440 6.61 -4.20 0.06
N ASN A 441 7.57 -3.87 0.92
CA ASN A 441 8.96 -4.31 0.77
C ASN A 441 9.10 -5.84 0.89
N ALA A 442 8.42 -6.46 1.85
CA ALA A 442 8.41 -7.90 1.99
C ALA A 442 7.82 -8.59 0.75
N LYS A 443 6.66 -8.09 0.28
CA LYS A 443 6.03 -8.59 -0.96
C LYS A 443 6.90 -8.38 -2.20
N ALA A 444 7.58 -7.23 -2.31
CA ALA A 444 8.48 -6.96 -3.43
C ALA A 444 9.67 -7.94 -3.46
N LYS A 445 10.27 -8.24 -2.30
CA LYS A 445 11.34 -9.23 -2.20
C LYS A 445 10.87 -10.63 -2.57
N ALA A 446 9.70 -11.04 -2.13
CA ALA A 446 9.13 -12.33 -2.49
C ALA A 446 8.88 -12.47 -4.00
N VAL A 447 8.30 -11.43 -4.61
CA VAL A 447 8.04 -11.41 -6.05
C VAL A 447 9.36 -11.42 -6.84
N ASP A 448 10.35 -10.64 -6.41
CA ASP A 448 11.66 -10.58 -7.07
C ASP A 448 12.39 -11.93 -7.04
N SER A 449 12.42 -12.60 -5.87
CA SER A 449 13.00 -13.93 -5.71
C SER A 449 12.28 -14.98 -6.57
N LEU A 450 10.93 -14.95 -6.64
CA LEU A 450 10.17 -15.90 -7.43
C LEU A 450 10.27 -15.65 -8.95
N LEU A 451 10.36 -14.39 -9.37
CA LEU A 451 10.58 -14.05 -10.79
C LEU A 451 11.96 -14.49 -11.28
N ASN A 452 12.96 -14.46 -10.40
CA ASN A 452 14.32 -14.88 -10.69
C ASN A 452 14.63 -16.29 -10.15
N PHE A 453 13.61 -17.16 -10.06
CA PHE A 453 13.72 -18.49 -9.45
C PHE A 453 14.87 -19.32 -10.04
N GLU A 454 15.06 -19.32 -11.36
CA GLU A 454 16.16 -20.02 -12.02
C GLU A 454 17.51 -19.53 -11.53
N THR A 455 17.67 -18.21 -11.39
CA THR A 455 18.92 -17.61 -10.86
C THR A 455 19.17 -18.04 -9.42
N VAL A 456 18.15 -18.03 -8.57
CA VAL A 456 18.27 -18.50 -7.18
C VAL A 456 18.74 -19.95 -7.14
N LYS A 457 18.19 -20.82 -8.01
CA LYS A 457 18.60 -22.22 -8.16
C LYS A 457 20.01 -22.39 -8.70
N TYR A 458 20.40 -21.62 -9.72
CA TYR A 458 21.75 -21.70 -10.29
C TYR A 458 22.86 -21.37 -9.26
N TYR A 459 22.58 -20.49 -8.31
CA TYR A 459 23.52 -20.09 -7.26
C TYR A 459 23.31 -20.81 -5.94
N ASN A 460 22.35 -21.75 -5.83
CA ASN A 460 21.96 -22.46 -4.60
C ASN A 460 21.76 -21.51 -3.40
N ALA A 461 21.00 -20.42 -3.65
CA ALA A 461 20.83 -19.31 -2.74
C ALA A 461 19.46 -19.30 -2.05
N GLU A 462 18.77 -20.45 -1.97
CA GLU A 462 17.42 -20.54 -1.40
C GLU A 462 17.37 -20.12 0.06
N ASP A 463 18.30 -20.64 0.88
CA ASP A 463 18.35 -20.33 2.31
C ASP A 463 18.63 -18.84 2.56
N TYR A 464 19.43 -18.21 1.70
CA TYR A 464 19.68 -16.78 1.76
C TYR A 464 18.38 -15.98 1.45
N GLU A 465 17.65 -16.34 0.39
CA GLU A 465 16.41 -15.65 0.04
C GLU A 465 15.32 -15.86 1.08
N VAL A 466 15.22 -17.07 1.66
CA VAL A 466 14.28 -17.35 2.77
C VAL A 466 14.64 -16.50 3.98
N GLY A 467 15.90 -16.44 4.38
CA GLY A 467 16.34 -15.59 5.50
C GLY A 467 16.12 -14.10 5.25
N ARG A 468 16.33 -13.63 4.03
CA ARG A 468 16.07 -12.26 3.60
C ARG A 468 14.58 -11.91 3.66
N PHE A 469 13.73 -12.85 3.31
CA PHE A 469 12.28 -12.70 3.41
C PHE A 469 11.80 -12.74 4.87
N GLU A 470 12.32 -13.66 5.68
CA GLU A 470 12.02 -13.76 7.12
C GLU A 470 12.35 -12.46 7.85
N GLU A 471 13.51 -11.86 7.59
CA GLU A 471 13.88 -10.56 8.16
C GLU A 471 12.87 -9.45 7.76
N ALA A 472 12.43 -9.44 6.51
CA ALA A 472 11.47 -8.47 6.03
C ALA A 472 10.08 -8.63 6.69
N ILE A 473 9.63 -9.87 6.87
CA ILE A 473 8.40 -10.20 7.57
C ILE A 473 8.49 -9.84 9.07
N ALA A 474 9.60 -10.12 9.73
CA ALA A 474 9.79 -9.76 11.14
C ALA A 474 9.69 -8.24 11.37
N LYS A 475 10.24 -7.43 10.45
CA LYS A 475 10.09 -5.96 10.49
C LYS A 475 8.64 -5.53 10.30
N TYR A 476 7.93 -6.13 9.36
CA TYR A 476 6.50 -5.90 9.17
C TYR A 476 5.68 -6.24 10.42
N GLN A 477 5.88 -7.43 10.99
CA GLN A 477 5.13 -7.91 12.16
C GLN A 477 5.33 -7.03 13.40
N SER A 478 6.54 -6.50 13.62
CA SER A 478 6.79 -5.58 14.75
C SER A 478 5.95 -4.30 14.66
N LEU A 479 5.76 -3.76 13.47
CA LEU A 479 4.92 -2.58 13.23
C LEU A 479 3.43 -2.93 13.21
N GLU A 480 3.08 -4.12 12.76
CA GLU A 480 1.73 -4.65 12.82
C GLU A 480 1.25 -4.77 14.26
N TRP A 481 2.09 -5.32 15.14
CA TRP A 481 1.79 -5.39 16.57
C TRP A 481 1.50 -4.00 17.15
N LEU A 482 2.36 -3.02 16.88
CA LEU A 482 2.19 -1.65 17.38
C LEU A 482 0.92 -1.01 16.83
N THR A 483 0.59 -1.28 15.58
CA THR A 483 -0.63 -0.80 14.92
C THR A 483 -1.88 -1.40 15.59
N ASN A 484 -1.86 -2.70 15.92
CA ASN A 484 -2.97 -3.39 16.56
C ASN A 484 -3.10 -3.01 18.05
N ALA A 485 -1.98 -2.87 18.77
CA ALA A 485 -1.98 -2.39 20.16
C ALA A 485 -2.55 -0.97 20.26
N SER A 486 -2.20 -0.08 19.34
CA SER A 486 -2.77 1.27 19.30
C SER A 486 -4.28 1.27 18.96
N LEU A 487 -4.77 0.26 18.22
CA LEU A 487 -6.22 0.07 18.00
C LEU A 487 -6.93 -0.36 19.29
N ALA A 488 -6.35 -1.27 20.04
CA ALA A 488 -6.90 -1.69 21.33
C ALA A 488 -6.98 -0.52 22.30
N LEU A 489 -5.94 0.34 22.35
CA LEU A 489 -5.95 1.56 23.14
C LEU A 489 -7.08 2.52 22.73
N LEU A 490 -7.28 2.72 21.44
CA LEU A 490 -8.39 3.53 20.93
C LEU A 490 -9.73 3.00 21.41
N ASN A 491 -9.99 1.71 21.22
CA ASN A 491 -11.25 1.08 21.62
C ASN A 491 -11.47 1.18 23.15
N GLN A 492 -10.43 0.97 23.94
CA GLN A 492 -10.51 1.09 25.39
C GLN A 492 -10.83 2.52 25.83
N THR A 493 -10.21 3.52 25.23
CA THR A 493 -10.49 4.93 25.52
C THR A 493 -11.93 5.29 25.16
N GLN A 494 -12.42 4.80 24.03
CA GLN A 494 -13.79 4.99 23.60
C GLN A 494 -14.78 4.37 24.58
N ASN A 495 -14.56 3.11 24.99
CA ASN A 495 -15.41 2.42 25.95
C ASN A 495 -15.43 3.11 27.32
N LEU A 496 -14.30 3.68 27.75
CA LEU A 496 -14.22 4.42 29.00
C LEU A 496 -15.11 5.69 28.97
N ILE A 497 -15.05 6.47 27.87
CA ILE A 497 -15.86 7.68 27.72
C ILE A 497 -17.35 7.32 27.70
N ILE A 498 -17.72 6.28 26.97
CA ILE A 498 -19.08 5.75 26.91
C ILE A 498 -19.57 5.34 28.29
N GLY A 499 -18.77 4.56 29.01
CA GLY A 499 -19.08 4.09 30.37
C GLY A 499 -19.30 5.24 31.33
N LEU A 500 -18.45 6.26 31.34
CA LEU A 500 -18.59 7.46 32.16
C LEU A 500 -19.85 8.27 31.81
N GLY A 501 -20.16 8.43 30.52
CA GLY A 501 -21.36 9.11 30.06
C GLY A 501 -22.64 8.37 30.46
N LEU A 502 -22.64 7.05 30.31
CA LEU A 502 -23.77 6.21 30.73
C LEU A 502 -23.95 6.27 32.27
N LEU A 503 -22.87 6.20 33.03
CA LEU A 503 -22.90 6.28 34.48
C LEU A 503 -23.50 7.62 34.93
N ALA A 504 -22.96 8.74 34.42
CA ALA A 504 -23.42 10.07 34.78
C ALA A 504 -24.91 10.29 34.47
N GLY A 505 -25.32 9.92 33.26
CA GLY A 505 -26.72 10.08 32.85
C GLY A 505 -27.68 9.12 33.53
N SER A 506 -27.25 7.88 33.80
CA SER A 506 -28.06 6.89 34.57
C SER A 506 -28.28 7.32 36.03
N LEU A 507 -27.26 7.84 36.67
CA LEU A 507 -27.38 8.37 38.05
C LEU A 507 -28.33 9.59 38.07
N LEU A 508 -28.19 10.50 37.14
CA LEU A 508 -29.08 11.66 37.04
C LEU A 508 -30.51 11.24 36.73
N CYS A 509 -30.73 10.28 35.86
CA CYS A 509 -32.06 9.78 35.57
C CYS A 509 -32.68 9.05 36.75
N ALA A 510 -31.91 8.21 37.43
CA ALA A 510 -32.37 7.54 38.66
C ALA A 510 -32.79 8.54 39.75
N TYR A 511 -32.01 9.60 39.94
CA TYR A 511 -32.35 10.68 40.86
C TYR A 511 -33.69 11.33 40.52
N PHE A 512 -33.96 11.66 39.26
CA PHE A 512 -35.24 12.22 38.85
C PHE A 512 -36.42 11.23 38.92
N VAL A 513 -36.16 9.94 38.73
CA VAL A 513 -37.18 8.90 38.97
C VAL A 513 -37.55 8.77 40.43
N THR A 514 -36.57 8.81 41.35
CA THR A 514 -36.84 8.76 42.80
C THR A 514 -37.55 10.00 43.32
N GLU A 515 -37.33 11.17 42.70
CA GLU A 515 -38.11 12.39 42.96
C GLU A 515 -39.51 12.36 42.34
N GLY A 516 -39.89 11.32 41.64
CA GLY A 516 -41.23 11.21 40.96
C GLY A 516 -41.41 12.12 39.74
N LYS A 517 -40.35 12.77 39.23
CA LYS A 517 -40.41 13.64 38.06
C LYS A 517 -40.40 12.84 36.74
N PHE A 518 -39.83 11.66 36.75
CA PHE A 518 -39.74 10.75 35.60
C PHE A 518 -40.35 9.39 35.91
N GLN A 519 -40.78 8.68 34.88
CA GLN A 519 -41.24 7.30 34.98
C GLN A 519 -40.11 6.31 34.78
N VAL A 520 -40.28 5.06 35.21
CA VAL A 520 -39.27 3.99 35.04
C VAL A 520 -38.93 3.78 33.58
N GLY A 521 -39.88 3.93 32.68
CA GLY A 521 -39.67 3.87 31.25
C GLY A 521 -38.67 4.92 30.70
N ASP A 522 -38.60 6.09 31.36
CA ASP A 522 -37.65 7.14 30.96
C ASP A 522 -36.19 6.74 31.23
N TYR A 523 -35.94 6.03 32.34
CA TYR A 523 -34.65 5.47 32.66
C TYR A 523 -34.20 4.45 31.58
N ILE A 524 -35.11 3.57 31.18
CA ILE A 524 -34.85 2.56 30.15
C ILE A 524 -34.66 3.20 28.78
N LEU A 525 -35.47 4.23 28.47
CA LEU A 525 -35.29 4.99 27.22
C LEU A 525 -33.89 5.60 27.12
N PHE A 526 -33.43 6.27 28.17
CA PHE A 526 -32.10 6.88 28.20
C PHE A 526 -31.01 5.84 27.96
N GLY A 527 -30.99 4.74 28.72
CA GLY A 527 -30.01 3.69 28.58
C GLY A 527 -29.99 3.05 27.20
N THR A 528 -31.17 2.70 26.69
CA THR A 528 -31.30 2.08 25.35
C THR A 528 -30.90 3.02 24.23
N TYR A 529 -31.27 4.28 24.31
CA TYR A 529 -30.96 5.28 23.28
C TYR A 529 -29.46 5.59 23.25
N ILE A 530 -28.84 5.72 24.42
CA ILE A 530 -27.38 5.94 24.53
C ILE A 530 -26.62 4.77 23.94
N ILE A 531 -26.94 3.53 24.28
CA ILE A 531 -26.31 2.33 23.71
C ILE A 531 -26.49 2.30 22.20
N GLN A 532 -27.68 2.65 21.69
CA GLN A 532 -27.93 2.71 20.25
C GLN A 532 -27.10 3.76 19.53
N LEU A 533 -26.85 4.93 20.15
CA LEU A 533 -25.99 5.98 19.60
C LEU A 533 -24.51 5.53 19.53
N TYR A 534 -24.04 4.78 20.52
CA TYR A 534 -22.65 4.39 20.58
C TYR A 534 -22.27 3.28 19.60
N THR A 535 -23.20 2.44 19.19
CA THR A 535 -22.93 1.34 18.27
C THR A 535 -22.30 1.81 16.94
N PRO A 536 -22.83 2.80 16.20
CA PRO A 536 -22.19 3.32 15.00
C PRO A 536 -20.91 4.13 15.31
N LEU A 537 -20.80 4.73 16.50
CA LEU A 537 -19.64 5.50 16.90
C LEU A 537 -18.40 4.64 17.12
N ASN A 538 -18.53 3.40 17.57
CA ASN A 538 -17.40 2.47 17.70
C ASN A 538 -16.68 2.24 16.37
N TRP A 539 -17.38 2.36 15.25
CA TRP A 539 -16.83 2.25 13.91
C TRP A 539 -16.30 3.58 13.35
N PHE A 540 -16.52 4.70 14.04
CA PHE A 540 -16.17 6.02 13.54
C PHE A 540 -14.67 6.17 13.26
N GLY A 541 -13.81 5.64 14.14
CA GLY A 541 -12.36 5.60 13.91
C GLY A 541 -11.97 4.77 12.69
N THR A 542 -12.74 3.74 12.35
CA THR A 542 -12.55 2.96 11.12
C THR A 542 -13.03 3.72 9.90
N TYR A 543 -14.20 4.35 9.96
CA TYR A 543 -14.73 5.19 8.88
C TYR A 543 -13.79 6.36 8.57
N TYR A 544 -13.31 7.05 9.60
CA TYR A 544 -12.34 8.14 9.46
C TYR A 544 -11.09 7.69 8.69
N ARG A 545 -10.52 6.53 9.05
CA ARG A 545 -9.32 6.00 8.38
C ARG A 545 -9.58 5.55 6.96
N VAL A 546 -10.71 4.87 6.71
CA VAL A 546 -11.06 4.44 5.35
C VAL A 546 -11.25 5.65 4.45
N ILE A 547 -11.94 6.68 4.94
CA ILE A 547 -12.14 7.93 4.21
C ILE A 547 -10.80 8.63 3.94
N GLN A 548 -9.93 8.74 4.94
CA GLN A 548 -8.60 9.33 4.77
C GLN A 548 -7.78 8.58 3.71
N LYS A 549 -7.73 7.25 3.79
CA LYS A 549 -7.06 6.41 2.81
C LYS A 549 -7.68 6.57 1.43
N SER A 550 -9.02 6.52 1.36
CA SER A 550 -9.73 6.62 0.09
C SER A 550 -9.55 7.98 -0.58
N PHE A 551 -9.42 9.08 0.19
CA PHE A 551 -9.06 10.39 -0.37
C PHE A 551 -7.66 10.38 -1.00
N ILE A 552 -6.67 9.73 -0.38
CA ILE A 552 -5.31 9.62 -0.91
C ILE A 552 -5.29 8.77 -2.18
N ASP A 553 -5.94 7.61 -2.16
CA ASP A 553 -6.01 6.70 -3.30
C ASP A 553 -6.76 7.35 -4.48
N MET A 554 -7.87 8.04 -4.20
CA MET A 554 -8.63 8.81 -5.17
C MET A 554 -7.82 9.97 -5.76
N GLU A 555 -7.10 10.72 -4.92
CA GLU A 555 -6.24 11.82 -5.37
C GLU A 555 -5.14 11.32 -6.30
N SER A 556 -4.53 10.17 -5.98
CA SER A 556 -3.53 9.54 -6.84
C SER A 556 -4.12 9.13 -8.19
N MET A 557 -5.35 8.64 -8.22
CA MET A 557 -6.06 8.30 -9.45
C MET A 557 -6.46 9.57 -10.24
N PHE A 558 -6.94 10.63 -9.58
CA PHE A 558 -7.29 11.88 -10.28
C PHE A 558 -6.07 12.59 -10.84
N LYS A 559 -4.89 12.48 -10.22
CA LYS A 559 -3.64 12.97 -10.83
C LYS A 559 -3.36 12.30 -12.18
N LEU A 560 -3.81 11.06 -12.39
CA LEU A 560 -3.70 10.42 -13.70
C LEU A 560 -4.65 11.05 -14.73
N PHE A 561 -5.81 11.56 -14.32
CA PHE A 561 -6.71 12.32 -15.21
C PHE A 561 -6.19 13.73 -15.51
N ASP A 562 -5.44 14.34 -14.58
CA ASP A 562 -4.87 15.68 -14.74
C ASP A 562 -3.60 15.67 -15.64
N GLU A 563 -3.06 14.48 -15.95
CA GLU A 563 -1.93 14.37 -16.89
C GLU A 563 -2.37 14.81 -18.28
N GLU A 564 -1.64 15.74 -18.87
CA GLU A 564 -1.98 16.29 -20.18
C GLU A 564 -1.58 15.34 -21.30
N GLU A 565 -2.44 15.25 -22.31
CA GLU A 565 -2.12 14.60 -23.56
C GLU A 565 -1.08 15.44 -24.32
N GLU A 566 0.15 14.95 -24.46
CA GLU A 566 1.23 15.66 -25.20
C GLU A 566 0.88 15.79 -26.69
N VAL A 567 0.12 14.85 -27.23
CA VAL A 567 -0.23 14.76 -28.65
C VAL A 567 -1.75 14.77 -28.82
N LYS A 568 -2.31 15.95 -29.11
CA LYS A 568 -3.76 16.12 -29.36
C LYS A 568 -4.03 16.24 -30.86
N ASP A 569 -5.11 15.62 -31.34
CA ASP A 569 -5.60 15.92 -32.69
C ASP A 569 -6.17 17.34 -32.75
N VAL A 570 -5.79 18.11 -33.76
CA VAL A 570 -6.29 19.48 -33.96
C VAL A 570 -7.79 19.44 -34.21
N VAL A 571 -8.53 20.45 -33.68
CA VAL A 571 -10.00 20.59 -33.75
C VAL A 571 -10.44 20.60 -35.22
N ASN A 572 -10.23 20.06 -36.14
CA ASN A 572 -10.60 19.87 -37.55
C ASN A 572 -9.56 19.05 -38.32
N ALA A 573 -8.86 18.13 -37.62
CA ALA A 573 -7.91 17.24 -38.28
C ALA A 573 -8.60 16.44 -39.41
N GLY A 574 -8.07 16.54 -40.61
CA GLY A 574 -8.52 15.78 -41.78
C GLY A 574 -8.07 14.30 -41.74
N THR A 575 -8.53 13.51 -42.69
CA THR A 575 -7.98 12.16 -42.95
C THR A 575 -6.78 12.27 -43.86
N LEU A 576 -5.74 11.44 -43.67
CA LEU A 576 -4.58 11.38 -44.56
C LEU A 576 -5.02 10.87 -45.93
N GLN A 577 -4.72 11.63 -46.98
CA GLN A 577 -4.91 11.18 -48.36
C GLN A 577 -3.55 10.69 -48.91
N TYR A 578 -3.37 9.38 -48.86
CA TYR A 578 -2.17 8.74 -49.41
C TYR A 578 -2.13 8.85 -50.94
N LYS A 579 -1.02 9.30 -51.52
CA LYS A 579 -0.84 9.39 -52.98
C LYS A 579 0.24 8.45 -53.47
N GLN A 580 1.45 8.60 -53.03
CA GLN A 580 2.61 7.84 -53.50
C GLN A 580 3.54 7.36 -52.37
N GLY A 581 3.53 7.95 -51.22
CA GLY A 581 4.31 7.55 -50.05
C GLY A 581 5.76 8.04 -50.06
N ARG A 582 6.03 9.24 -50.51
CA ARG A 582 7.35 9.89 -50.53
C ARG A 582 7.66 10.41 -49.10
N ILE A 583 8.83 10.03 -48.54
CA ILE A 583 9.27 10.42 -47.20
C ILE A 583 10.51 11.32 -47.31
N GLU A 584 10.50 12.47 -46.66
CA GLU A 584 11.61 13.45 -46.67
C GLU A 584 12.02 13.83 -45.25
N PHE A 585 13.33 13.82 -44.99
CA PHE A 585 14.00 14.34 -43.79
C PHE A 585 14.84 15.55 -44.19
N GLU A 586 14.68 16.68 -43.53
CA GLU A 586 15.45 17.89 -43.77
C GLU A 586 16.05 18.41 -42.48
N ASN A 587 17.37 18.38 -42.35
CA ASN A 587 18.17 18.93 -41.29
C ASN A 587 17.67 18.54 -39.89
N VAL A 588 17.30 17.27 -39.73
CA VAL A 588 16.69 16.73 -38.50
C VAL A 588 17.74 16.56 -37.44
N SER A 589 17.57 17.30 -36.33
CA SER A 589 18.38 17.19 -35.12
C SER A 589 17.53 16.71 -33.95
N PHE A 590 18.14 15.89 -33.06
CA PHE A 590 17.38 15.19 -32.06
C PHE A 590 18.19 14.77 -30.81
N SER A 591 17.65 14.98 -29.59
CA SER A 591 18.16 14.49 -28.29
C SER A 591 17.05 13.93 -27.40
N TYR A 592 17.35 12.94 -26.55
CA TYR A 592 16.44 12.34 -25.55
C TYR A 592 16.42 13.07 -24.24
N VAL A 593 17.54 13.58 -23.82
CA VAL A 593 17.76 14.38 -22.63
C VAL A 593 18.44 15.66 -23.09
N GLU A 594 18.05 16.79 -22.54
CA GLU A 594 18.71 18.05 -22.81
C GLU A 594 20.22 17.92 -22.66
N GLY A 595 20.97 18.31 -23.68
CA GLY A 595 22.44 18.27 -23.68
C GLY A 595 23.10 17.06 -24.39
N LYS A 596 22.37 15.97 -24.72
CA LYS A 596 22.95 14.81 -25.43
C LYS A 596 22.29 14.60 -26.80
N GLN A 597 22.78 15.29 -27.83
CA GLN A 597 22.32 15.14 -29.20
C GLN A 597 22.66 13.76 -29.77
N ILE A 598 21.64 13.06 -30.33
CA ILE A 598 21.76 11.74 -30.92
C ILE A 598 21.65 11.76 -32.41
N LEU A 599 20.84 12.64 -32.99
CA LEU A 599 20.88 12.95 -34.42
C LEU A 599 21.28 14.39 -34.59
N LYS A 600 22.14 14.62 -35.58
CA LYS A 600 22.71 15.93 -35.88
C LYS A 600 22.59 16.16 -37.39
N ASP A 601 21.68 17.05 -37.77
CA ASP A 601 21.52 17.53 -39.13
C ASP A 601 21.34 16.41 -40.20
N VAL A 602 20.43 15.44 -39.89
CA VAL A 602 20.18 14.31 -40.78
C VAL A 602 19.21 14.69 -41.89
N SER A 603 19.65 14.53 -43.15
CA SER A 603 18.86 14.83 -44.34
C SER A 603 18.91 13.72 -45.39
N PHE A 604 17.73 13.19 -45.76
CA PHE A 604 17.60 12.17 -46.82
C PHE A 604 16.16 12.11 -47.38
N VAL A 605 15.98 11.49 -48.55
CA VAL A 605 14.66 11.30 -49.15
C VAL A 605 14.49 9.81 -49.50
N VAL A 606 13.29 9.27 -49.25
CA VAL A 606 12.86 7.95 -49.70
C VAL A 606 11.81 8.15 -50.80
N LEU A 607 12.10 7.70 -52.00
CA LEU A 607 11.17 7.81 -53.12
C LEU A 607 10.04 6.76 -53.05
N PRO A 608 8.89 6.99 -53.69
CA PRO A 608 7.80 6.04 -53.70
C PRO A 608 8.22 4.65 -54.20
N GLY A 609 7.88 3.60 -53.46
CA GLY A 609 8.24 2.22 -53.77
C GLY A 609 9.72 1.85 -53.55
N GLN A 610 10.54 2.78 -53.09
CA GLN A 610 11.97 2.57 -52.84
C GLN A 610 12.20 1.93 -51.47
N THR A 611 13.21 1.06 -51.40
CA THR A 611 13.73 0.48 -50.16
C THR A 611 15.00 1.19 -49.73
N VAL A 612 14.98 1.89 -48.62
CA VAL A 612 16.14 2.55 -48.01
C VAL A 612 16.60 1.80 -46.76
N ALA A 613 17.88 1.44 -46.76
CA ALA A 613 18.49 0.75 -45.64
C ALA A 613 19.36 1.68 -44.76
N LEU A 614 19.23 1.57 -43.46
CA LEU A 614 19.99 2.31 -42.46
C LEU A 614 20.99 1.38 -41.76
N VAL A 615 22.29 1.66 -41.89
CA VAL A 615 23.39 0.87 -41.33
C VAL A 615 24.30 1.72 -40.43
N GLY A 616 25.05 1.09 -39.55
CA GLY A 616 26.03 1.76 -38.68
C GLY A 616 26.26 1.01 -37.39
N GLN A 617 27.28 1.39 -36.60
CA GLN A 617 27.60 0.74 -35.32
C GLN A 617 26.47 0.87 -34.29
N SER A 618 26.42 -0.02 -33.31
CA SER A 618 25.42 0.06 -32.21
C SER A 618 25.55 1.42 -31.48
N GLY A 619 24.46 2.14 -31.31
CA GLY A 619 24.48 3.48 -30.75
C GLY A 619 24.65 4.64 -31.76
N SER A 620 24.89 4.39 -33.04
CA SER A 620 25.07 5.45 -34.05
C SER A 620 23.82 6.29 -34.39
N GLY A 621 22.66 5.91 -33.88
CA GLY A 621 21.38 6.63 -34.14
C GLY A 621 20.44 6.00 -35.13
N LYS A 622 20.72 4.82 -35.72
CA LYS A 622 19.87 4.13 -36.70
C LYS A 622 18.45 3.92 -36.26
N SER A 623 18.31 3.24 -35.13
CA SER A 623 17.00 3.00 -34.52
C SER A 623 16.34 4.29 -34.05
N THR A 624 17.13 5.35 -33.84
CA THR A 624 16.63 6.70 -33.54
C THR A 624 15.97 7.29 -34.80
N ILE A 625 16.51 7.07 -35.99
CA ILE A 625 15.91 7.51 -37.24
C ILE A 625 14.56 6.82 -37.46
N ILE A 626 14.45 5.51 -37.25
CA ILE A 626 13.16 4.80 -37.26
C ILE A 626 12.18 5.32 -36.19
N ARG A 627 12.68 5.57 -35.02
CA ARG A 627 11.85 6.10 -33.90
C ARG A 627 11.35 7.52 -34.17
N LEU A 628 12.05 8.33 -34.89
CA LEU A 628 11.62 9.66 -35.35
C LEU A 628 10.62 9.58 -36.52
N LEU A 629 10.77 8.64 -37.46
CA LEU A 629 9.78 8.38 -38.48
C LEU A 629 8.40 7.98 -37.96
N PHE A 630 8.36 7.27 -36.82
CA PHE A 630 7.10 6.97 -36.15
C PHE A 630 6.63 8.04 -35.14
N ARG A 631 7.33 9.16 -35.06
CA ARG A 631 7.02 10.26 -34.13
C ARG A 631 6.73 9.78 -32.68
N PHE A 632 7.62 8.97 -32.18
CA PHE A 632 7.62 8.70 -30.73
C PHE A 632 8.27 9.82 -29.91
N TYR A 633 9.00 10.69 -30.59
CA TYR A 633 9.64 11.90 -30.12
C TYR A 633 9.75 12.93 -31.25
N ASP A 634 9.87 14.19 -30.92
CA ASP A 634 10.00 15.26 -31.88
C ASP A 634 11.46 15.69 -32.08
N VAL A 635 11.82 16.17 -33.27
CA VAL A 635 13.17 16.66 -33.58
C VAL A 635 13.41 18.02 -32.91
N GLN A 636 14.64 18.30 -32.46
CA GLN A 636 14.99 19.57 -31.83
C GLN A 636 15.42 20.64 -32.81
N GLY A 637 15.68 20.28 -34.04
CA GLY A 637 16.01 21.18 -35.14
C GLY A 637 15.89 20.48 -36.49
N GLY A 638 15.56 21.22 -37.55
CA GLY A 638 15.29 20.70 -38.91
C GLY A 638 13.88 20.17 -39.08
N CYS A 639 13.58 19.52 -40.20
CA CYS A 639 12.29 18.89 -40.46
C CYS A 639 12.39 17.58 -41.21
N ILE A 640 11.39 16.74 -41.01
CA ILE A 640 11.20 15.50 -41.75
C ILE A 640 9.98 15.71 -42.65
N ARG A 641 10.09 15.43 -43.94
CA ARG A 641 8.99 15.54 -44.89
C ARG A 641 8.60 14.20 -45.47
N ILE A 642 7.32 14.03 -45.64
CA ILE A 642 6.76 12.94 -46.43
C ILE A 642 5.93 13.59 -47.54
N ASP A 643 6.27 13.32 -48.78
CA ASP A 643 5.65 13.91 -50.00
C ASP A 643 5.64 15.47 -50.03
N GLY A 644 6.74 16.10 -49.58
CA GLY A 644 7.00 17.53 -49.68
C GLY A 644 6.52 18.42 -48.53
N GLN A 645 6.11 17.85 -47.39
CA GLN A 645 5.59 18.64 -46.28
C GLN A 645 6.28 18.27 -44.91
N ASP A 646 6.54 19.28 -44.06
CA ASP A 646 7.47 19.20 -42.87
C ASP A 646 7.03 18.43 -41.62
N VAL A 647 8.01 17.82 -40.90
CA VAL A 647 7.86 17.02 -39.65
C VAL A 647 8.79 17.51 -38.55
N GLY A 648 8.30 18.02 -37.49
CA GLY A 648 8.88 18.84 -36.46
C GLY A 648 9.88 18.36 -35.42
N GLN A 649 10.07 19.16 -34.37
CA GLN A 649 11.21 19.19 -33.43
C GLN A 649 11.06 18.43 -32.11
N SER A 650 12.18 17.84 -31.61
CA SER A 650 12.67 17.59 -30.25
C SER A 650 12.49 16.20 -29.60
N GLY A 651 13.60 15.60 -29.19
CA GLY A 651 13.97 14.82 -28.03
C GLY A 651 14.08 13.29 -28.07
N SER A 652 15.15 12.71 -28.25
CA SER A 652 16.00 11.54 -27.98
C SER A 652 15.52 10.08 -27.90
N GLY A 653 16.16 9.09 -28.51
CA GLY A 653 16.62 7.75 -28.23
C GLY A 653 16.09 6.53 -28.93
N LYS A 654 16.80 5.53 -29.02
CA LYS A 654 16.81 4.25 -29.76
C LYS A 654 15.48 3.47 -29.87
N SER A 655 14.59 3.57 -30.67
CA SER A 655 13.29 2.99 -31.08
C SER A 655 12.24 4.05 -31.39
N THR A 656 12.64 5.27 -31.64
CA THR A 656 11.78 6.44 -31.59
C THR A 656 11.16 6.80 -32.95
N ILE A 657 11.79 6.40 -34.05
CA ILE A 657 11.30 6.78 -35.39
C ILE A 657 9.99 6.07 -35.76
N ILE A 658 9.89 4.80 -35.42
CA ILE A 658 8.65 4.02 -35.56
C ILE A 658 7.50 4.65 -34.79
N ARG A 659 7.79 5.27 -33.68
CA ARG A 659 6.80 5.86 -32.79
C ARG A 659 6.32 7.26 -33.18
N LEU A 660 7.03 7.97 -34.03
CA LEU A 660 6.66 9.31 -34.52
C LEU A 660 5.76 9.33 -35.76
N LEU A 661 5.92 8.40 -36.67
CA LEU A 661 4.98 8.22 -37.81
C LEU A 661 3.59 7.78 -37.32
N PHE A 662 3.51 7.06 -36.18
CA PHE A 662 2.21 6.76 -35.54
C PHE A 662 1.67 7.93 -34.70
N ARG A 663 2.34 9.10 -34.71
CA ARG A 663 1.95 10.27 -33.91
C ARG A 663 1.69 9.94 -32.45
N PHE A 664 2.67 9.32 -31.76
CA PHE A 664 2.64 9.17 -30.31
C PHE A 664 3.15 10.41 -29.57
N TYR A 665 3.69 11.38 -30.32
CA TYR A 665 4.17 12.68 -29.84
C TYR A 665 3.96 13.75 -30.90
N ASP A 666 3.57 14.98 -30.52
CA ASP A 666 3.51 16.14 -31.39
C ASP A 666 4.77 17.01 -31.27
N VAL A 667 4.96 17.85 -32.26
CA VAL A 667 6.15 18.60 -32.59
C VAL A 667 6.24 19.90 -31.84
N GLN A 668 7.41 20.26 -31.28
CA GLN A 668 7.63 21.58 -30.69
C GLN A 668 8.17 22.62 -31.71
N GLY A 669 8.52 22.22 -32.93
CA GLY A 669 8.96 23.09 -34.01
C GLY A 669 9.25 22.29 -35.27
N GLY A 670 8.83 22.74 -36.42
CA GLY A 670 8.86 21.99 -37.70
C GLY A 670 7.58 21.18 -37.97
N CYS A 671 7.48 20.39 -39.01
CA CYS A 671 6.31 19.56 -39.34
C CYS A 671 6.65 18.25 -40.06
N ILE A 672 5.87 17.18 -39.87
CA ILE A 672 5.91 15.92 -40.64
C ILE A 672 4.84 15.97 -41.72
N ARG A 673 5.17 15.54 -42.95
CA ARG A 673 4.17 15.45 -44.03
C ARG A 673 4.24 14.11 -44.72
N ILE A 674 3.09 13.52 -45.03
CA ILE A 674 2.90 12.39 -45.91
C ILE A 674 2.10 12.84 -47.13
N ASP A 675 2.60 12.59 -48.29
CA ASP A 675 1.98 12.99 -49.59
C ASP A 675 1.58 14.47 -49.64
N GLY A 676 2.42 15.34 -49.06
CA GLY A 676 2.12 16.73 -49.06
C GLY A 676 1.20 17.19 -47.89
N GLN A 677 0.72 16.33 -47.02
CA GLN A 677 -0.15 16.67 -45.86
C GLN A 677 0.63 16.65 -44.55
N ASP A 678 0.50 17.72 -43.76
CA ASP A 678 1.09 17.84 -42.44
C ASP A 678 0.48 16.81 -41.50
N VAL A 679 1.29 15.91 -40.98
CA VAL A 679 0.87 14.84 -40.09
C VAL A 679 0.27 15.38 -38.79
N SER A 680 0.67 16.57 -38.36
CA SER A 680 0.11 17.23 -37.17
C SER A 680 -1.35 17.69 -37.37
N LYS A 681 -1.76 17.87 -38.63
CA LYS A 681 -3.11 18.29 -39.05
C LYS A 681 -4.02 17.15 -39.47
N VAL A 682 -3.52 15.91 -39.45
CA VAL A 682 -4.24 14.69 -39.85
C VAL A 682 -4.58 13.89 -38.59
N LYS A 683 -5.70 13.15 -38.63
CA LYS A 683 -6.07 12.25 -37.56
C LYS A 683 -5.03 11.13 -37.38
N GLN A 684 -4.55 10.92 -36.18
CA GLN A 684 -3.56 9.88 -35.84
C GLN A 684 -4.02 8.48 -36.30
N ALA A 685 -5.29 8.16 -36.13
CA ALA A 685 -5.85 6.89 -36.59
C ALA A 685 -5.72 6.68 -38.07
N SER A 686 -5.97 7.73 -38.91
CA SER A 686 -5.82 7.69 -40.34
C SER A 686 -4.37 7.52 -40.78
N LEU A 687 -3.44 8.24 -40.13
CA LEU A 687 -2.00 8.07 -40.37
C LEU A 687 -1.53 6.64 -40.08
N ARG A 688 -1.85 6.15 -38.89
CA ARG A 688 -1.42 4.82 -38.41
C ARG A 688 -1.99 3.68 -39.23
N SER A 689 -3.13 3.87 -39.93
CA SER A 689 -3.69 2.83 -40.79
C SER A 689 -2.81 2.55 -42.04
N HIS A 690 -2.10 3.53 -42.56
CA HIS A 690 -1.26 3.41 -43.74
C HIS A 690 0.17 2.90 -43.48
N ILE A 691 0.61 2.86 -42.21
CA ILE A 691 1.98 2.46 -41.85
C ILE A 691 1.96 1.10 -41.16
N GLY A 692 2.82 0.18 -41.58
CA GLY A 692 3.08 -1.09 -40.92
C GLY A 692 4.49 -1.16 -40.31
N VAL A 693 4.67 -1.92 -39.25
CA VAL A 693 5.96 -2.12 -38.59
C VAL A 693 6.19 -3.58 -38.23
N VAL A 694 7.41 -4.05 -38.46
CA VAL A 694 7.93 -5.28 -37.82
C VAL A 694 9.00 -4.84 -36.84
N PRO A 695 8.70 -4.91 -35.52
CA PRO A 695 9.61 -4.42 -34.48
C PRO A 695 10.74 -5.40 -34.22
N GLN A 696 11.83 -4.92 -33.60
CA GLN A 696 12.97 -5.73 -33.14
C GLN A 696 12.54 -6.74 -32.09
N ASP A 697 11.87 -6.27 -31.01
CA ASP A 697 11.31 -7.10 -29.97
C ASP A 697 9.82 -7.31 -30.19
N THR A 698 9.45 -8.50 -30.64
CA THR A 698 8.05 -8.84 -30.89
C THR A 698 7.36 -9.23 -29.58
N VAL A 699 6.39 -8.43 -29.18
CA VAL A 699 5.53 -8.70 -28.05
C VAL A 699 4.19 -9.25 -28.53
N LEU A 700 3.78 -10.39 -27.94
CA LEU A 700 2.48 -11.01 -28.19
C LEU A 700 1.58 -10.82 -26.97
N PHE A 701 0.28 -10.67 -27.23
CA PHE A 701 -0.74 -10.66 -26.19
C PHE A 701 -0.97 -12.07 -25.67
N ASN A 702 -1.31 -12.20 -24.39
CA ASN A 702 -1.65 -13.50 -23.77
C ASN A 702 -3.04 -13.97 -24.21
N VAL A 703 -3.17 -14.16 -25.51
CA VAL A 703 -4.35 -14.74 -26.19
C VAL A 703 -3.86 -15.82 -27.16
N ASN A 704 -4.74 -16.43 -27.94
CA ASN A 704 -4.37 -17.42 -28.93
C ASN A 704 -3.62 -16.82 -30.13
N ILE A 705 -2.99 -17.66 -30.95
CA ILE A 705 -2.20 -17.24 -32.11
C ILE A 705 -3.10 -16.54 -33.13
N ARG A 706 -4.33 -17.03 -33.37
CA ARG A 706 -5.30 -16.46 -34.32
C ARG A 706 -5.59 -14.99 -34.00
N GLU A 707 -5.94 -14.71 -32.73
CA GLU A 707 -6.21 -13.35 -32.29
C GLU A 707 -4.95 -12.46 -32.33
N ASN A 708 -3.78 -13.02 -32.06
CA ASN A 708 -2.53 -12.31 -32.17
C ASN A 708 -2.22 -11.87 -33.60
N ILE A 709 -2.55 -12.66 -34.63
CA ILE A 709 -2.41 -12.28 -36.04
C ILE A 709 -3.53 -11.30 -36.43
N ARG A 710 -4.80 -11.58 -36.04
CA ARG A 710 -5.97 -10.72 -36.32
C ARG A 710 -5.80 -9.31 -35.80
N TYR A 711 -4.95 -9.11 -34.78
CA TYR A 711 -4.65 -7.77 -34.25
C TYR A 711 -4.10 -6.80 -35.32
N GLY A 712 -3.56 -7.29 -36.44
CA GLY A 712 -3.19 -6.49 -37.61
C GLY A 712 -4.39 -5.79 -38.27
N ARG A 713 -5.53 -6.48 -38.35
CA ARG A 713 -6.82 -5.97 -38.84
C ARG A 713 -7.95 -6.73 -38.13
N ILE A 714 -8.54 -6.09 -37.11
CA ILE A 714 -9.54 -6.71 -36.20
C ILE A 714 -10.78 -7.25 -36.94
N SER A 715 -11.16 -6.65 -38.06
CA SER A 715 -12.30 -7.07 -38.90
C SER A 715 -11.99 -8.22 -39.87
N ALA A 716 -10.78 -8.77 -39.84
CA ALA A 716 -10.37 -9.83 -40.80
C ALA A 716 -11.08 -11.17 -40.49
N SER A 717 -11.42 -11.91 -41.55
CA SER A 717 -11.95 -13.26 -41.43
C SER A 717 -10.89 -14.27 -40.99
N ASP A 718 -11.30 -15.46 -40.61
CA ASP A 718 -10.36 -16.53 -40.25
C ASP A 718 -9.52 -16.98 -41.45
N GLU A 719 -10.09 -16.99 -42.65
CA GLU A 719 -9.38 -17.31 -43.89
C GLU A 719 -8.27 -16.29 -44.18
N GLU A 720 -8.56 -15.00 -44.09
CA GLU A 720 -7.55 -13.94 -44.26
C GLU A 720 -6.41 -14.02 -43.24
N VAL A 721 -6.72 -14.45 -42.00
CA VAL A 721 -5.69 -14.68 -40.98
C VAL A 721 -4.79 -15.85 -41.31
N GLU A 722 -5.35 -16.92 -41.86
CA GLU A 722 -4.63 -18.11 -42.34
C GLU A 722 -3.79 -17.81 -43.55
N ASP A 723 -4.31 -17.07 -44.53
CA ASP A 723 -3.56 -16.58 -45.71
C ASP A 723 -2.35 -15.71 -45.31
N ALA A 724 -2.55 -14.83 -44.32
CA ALA A 724 -1.45 -14.02 -43.81
C ALA A 724 -0.40 -14.87 -43.07
N ALA A 725 -0.79 -15.93 -42.40
CA ALA A 725 0.12 -16.86 -41.75
C ALA A 725 0.90 -17.73 -42.77
N ILE A 726 0.26 -18.15 -43.87
CA ILE A 726 0.90 -18.84 -44.98
C ILE A 726 1.95 -17.92 -45.63
N ALA A 727 1.57 -16.68 -45.93
CA ALA A 727 2.47 -15.69 -46.50
C ALA A 727 3.68 -15.36 -45.60
N ALA A 728 3.53 -15.49 -44.26
CA ALA A 728 4.59 -15.29 -43.27
C ALA A 728 5.40 -16.57 -42.95
N ASP A 729 5.15 -17.67 -43.63
CA ASP A 729 5.83 -18.98 -43.43
C ASP A 729 5.70 -19.50 -42.00
N ILE A 730 4.51 -19.34 -41.35
CA ILE A 730 4.26 -19.81 -39.99
C ILE A 730 3.06 -20.79 -39.89
N HIS A 731 2.26 -20.92 -40.96
CA HIS A 731 1.05 -21.72 -41.02
C HIS A 731 1.32 -23.19 -40.62
N ASP A 732 2.26 -23.84 -41.32
CA ASP A 732 2.60 -25.25 -41.11
C ASP A 732 3.07 -25.48 -39.66
N LYS A 733 3.84 -24.54 -39.10
CA LYS A 733 4.28 -24.61 -37.74
C LYS A 733 3.13 -24.46 -36.75
N ILE A 734 2.17 -23.59 -37.01
CA ILE A 734 0.98 -23.43 -36.17
C ILE A 734 0.18 -24.73 -36.11
N LEU A 735 0.07 -25.44 -37.24
CA LEU A 735 -0.63 -26.73 -37.34
C LEU A 735 0.07 -27.85 -36.53
N THR A 736 1.35 -27.72 -36.21
CA THR A 736 2.07 -28.68 -35.36
C THR A 736 1.76 -28.51 -33.87
N PHE A 737 1.17 -27.41 -33.43
CA PHE A 737 0.75 -27.24 -32.04
C PHE A 737 -0.56 -28.02 -31.75
N SER A 738 -0.71 -28.48 -30.51
CA SER A 738 -1.86 -29.30 -30.09
C SER A 738 -3.22 -28.66 -30.40
N ASP A 739 -3.31 -27.34 -30.26
CA ASP A 739 -4.55 -26.58 -30.42
C ASP A 739 -4.53 -25.72 -31.71
N GLY A 740 -3.53 -25.91 -32.60
CA GLY A 740 -3.37 -25.16 -33.82
C GLY A 740 -3.41 -23.64 -33.58
N TYR A 741 -4.24 -22.94 -34.33
CA TYR A 741 -4.45 -21.49 -34.18
C TYR A 741 -5.03 -21.04 -32.83
N ASN A 742 -5.66 -21.94 -32.06
CA ASN A 742 -6.20 -21.63 -30.74
C ASN A 742 -5.18 -21.78 -29.61
N THR A 743 -3.94 -22.16 -29.93
CA THR A 743 -2.85 -22.29 -28.96
C THR A 743 -2.60 -20.95 -28.26
N GLN A 744 -2.67 -20.97 -26.91
CA GLN A 744 -2.37 -19.82 -26.06
C GLN A 744 -0.85 -19.56 -26.04
N VAL A 745 -0.44 -18.36 -26.35
CA VAL A 745 1.00 -18.00 -26.45
C VAL A 745 1.67 -17.70 -25.10
N GLY A 746 0.90 -17.58 -24.01
CA GLY A 746 1.41 -17.19 -22.70
C GLY A 746 1.77 -15.71 -22.59
N GLU A 747 2.24 -15.29 -21.40
CA GLU A 747 2.66 -13.91 -21.18
C GLU A 747 3.81 -13.54 -22.11
N ARG A 748 3.68 -12.42 -22.82
CA ARG A 748 4.64 -11.93 -23.83
C ARG A 748 5.07 -12.97 -24.87
N GLY A 749 4.27 -14.03 -25.06
CA GLY A 749 4.55 -15.09 -26.00
C GLY A 749 5.65 -16.05 -25.59
N LEU A 750 5.85 -16.28 -24.29
CA LEU A 750 6.91 -17.15 -23.74
C LEU A 750 6.90 -18.59 -24.30
N LYS A 751 5.75 -19.06 -24.78
CA LYS A 751 5.62 -20.41 -25.36
C LYS A 751 6.11 -20.52 -26.80
N LEU A 752 6.44 -19.41 -27.45
CA LEU A 752 6.95 -19.38 -28.82
C LEU A 752 8.44 -19.01 -28.85
N SER A 753 9.17 -19.61 -29.76
CA SER A 753 10.57 -19.23 -30.05
C SER A 753 10.66 -17.79 -30.61
N GLY A 754 11.83 -17.18 -30.56
CA GLY A 754 12.05 -15.84 -31.10
C GLY A 754 11.64 -15.72 -32.56
N GLY A 755 11.99 -16.72 -33.40
CA GLY A 755 11.62 -16.77 -34.83
C GLY A 755 10.13 -16.94 -35.08
N GLU A 756 9.45 -17.73 -34.26
CA GLU A 756 7.98 -17.89 -34.36
C GLU A 756 7.25 -16.60 -34.00
N LYS A 757 7.67 -15.91 -32.93
CA LYS A 757 7.14 -14.60 -32.56
C LYS A 757 7.29 -13.60 -33.68
N GLN A 758 8.44 -13.58 -34.32
CA GLN A 758 8.74 -12.67 -35.40
C GLN A 758 7.88 -12.93 -36.63
N ARG A 759 7.68 -14.22 -37.02
CA ARG A 759 6.79 -14.60 -38.11
C ARG A 759 5.32 -14.23 -37.83
N VAL A 760 4.88 -14.34 -36.56
CA VAL A 760 3.56 -13.83 -36.16
C VAL A 760 3.45 -12.31 -36.34
N ALA A 761 4.51 -11.55 -36.02
CA ALA A 761 4.52 -10.10 -36.26
C ALA A 761 4.52 -9.75 -37.79
N ILE A 762 5.22 -10.55 -38.59
CA ILE A 762 5.19 -10.41 -40.07
C ILE A 762 3.77 -10.70 -40.57
N ALA A 763 3.12 -11.77 -40.12
CA ALA A 763 1.74 -12.09 -40.43
C ALA A 763 0.76 -10.95 -40.07
N ARG A 764 0.92 -10.33 -38.88
CA ARG A 764 0.17 -9.11 -38.49
C ARG A 764 0.34 -7.98 -39.49
N THR A 765 1.57 -7.75 -39.96
CA THR A 765 1.89 -6.66 -40.89
C THR A 765 1.36 -6.98 -42.29
N ILE A 766 1.41 -8.22 -42.74
CA ILE A 766 0.82 -8.67 -44.00
C ILE A 766 -0.70 -8.46 -43.97
N LEU A 767 -1.38 -8.91 -42.92
CA LEU A 767 -2.83 -8.79 -42.73
C LEU A 767 -3.29 -7.31 -42.71
N LYS A 768 -2.47 -6.44 -42.16
CA LYS A 768 -2.72 -4.99 -42.14
C LYS A 768 -2.65 -4.37 -43.51
N ALA A 769 -1.86 -4.94 -44.45
CA ALA A 769 -1.63 -4.45 -45.80
C ALA A 769 -1.24 -2.96 -45.88
N PRO A 770 -0.18 -2.51 -45.15
CA PRO A 770 0.20 -1.11 -45.14
C PRO A 770 0.85 -0.67 -46.43
N GLN A 771 0.84 0.63 -46.71
CA GLN A 771 1.47 1.22 -47.87
C GLN A 771 2.92 1.64 -47.63
N ILE A 772 3.23 1.96 -46.35
CA ILE A 772 4.60 2.23 -45.91
C ILE A 772 5.00 1.14 -44.94
N VAL A 773 6.16 0.52 -45.12
CA VAL A 773 6.67 -0.59 -44.30
C VAL A 773 7.95 -0.16 -43.57
N LEU A 774 8.02 -0.42 -42.29
CA LEU A 774 9.18 -0.15 -41.47
C LEU A 774 9.66 -1.44 -40.82
N LEU A 775 10.91 -1.80 -41.03
CA LEU A 775 11.55 -3.00 -40.49
C LEU A 775 12.65 -2.59 -39.53
N ASP A 776 12.52 -2.95 -38.21
CA ASP A 776 13.51 -2.64 -37.21
C ASP A 776 14.22 -3.92 -36.76
N GLU A 777 15.42 -4.17 -37.28
CA GLU A 777 16.28 -5.33 -36.96
C GLU A 777 15.53 -6.68 -36.98
N ALA A 778 14.69 -6.89 -37.99
CA ALA A 778 13.73 -7.99 -38.04
C ALA A 778 14.35 -9.42 -38.08
N THR A 779 15.68 -9.58 -38.11
CA THR A 779 16.36 -10.87 -38.23
C THR A 779 17.48 -11.10 -37.19
N SER A 780 17.62 -10.22 -36.19
CA SER A 780 18.80 -10.21 -35.32
C SER A 780 18.96 -11.42 -34.38
N ALA A 781 17.86 -12.13 -34.07
CA ALA A 781 17.83 -13.21 -33.08
C ALA A 781 17.53 -14.60 -33.68
N LEU A 782 17.86 -14.83 -34.95
CA LEU A 782 17.44 -16.00 -35.71
C LEU A 782 18.63 -16.87 -36.18
N ASP A 783 18.40 -18.18 -36.30
CA ASP A 783 19.25 -19.13 -36.97
C ASP A 783 19.26 -18.88 -38.50
N THR A 784 20.33 -19.29 -39.17
CA THR A 784 20.57 -18.98 -40.57
C THR A 784 19.47 -19.50 -41.54
N GLN A 785 18.87 -20.67 -41.24
CA GLN A 785 17.82 -21.25 -42.11
C GLN A 785 16.50 -20.49 -41.94
N THR A 786 16.12 -20.21 -40.70
CA THR A 786 14.90 -19.43 -40.38
C THR A 786 15.03 -17.99 -40.93
N GLU A 787 16.25 -17.42 -40.92
CA GLU A 787 16.51 -16.09 -41.47
C GLU A 787 16.21 -16.02 -42.97
N ARG A 788 16.63 -17.03 -43.76
CA ARG A 788 16.35 -17.08 -45.24
C ARG A 788 14.86 -17.11 -45.51
N ASN A 789 14.10 -17.92 -44.77
CA ASN A 789 12.64 -18.02 -44.95
C ASN A 789 11.94 -16.69 -44.62
N ILE A 790 12.37 -16.06 -43.52
CA ILE A 790 11.84 -14.76 -43.10
C ILE A 790 12.18 -13.65 -44.09
N GLN A 791 13.42 -13.65 -44.66
CA GLN A 791 13.82 -12.70 -45.69
C GLN A 791 12.91 -12.83 -46.95
N ALA A 792 12.60 -14.04 -47.39
CA ALA A 792 11.66 -14.27 -48.50
C ALA A 792 10.26 -13.74 -48.19
N SER A 793 9.76 -13.93 -46.97
CA SER A 793 8.47 -13.40 -46.53
C SER A 793 8.48 -11.87 -46.42
N LEU A 794 9.55 -11.28 -45.92
CA LEU A 794 9.73 -9.83 -45.84
C LEU A 794 9.82 -9.20 -47.23
N ALA A 795 10.50 -9.83 -48.21
CA ALA A 795 10.55 -9.34 -49.59
C ALA A 795 9.15 -9.24 -50.20
N LYS A 796 8.25 -10.19 -49.91
CA LYS A 796 6.82 -10.12 -50.33
C LYS A 796 6.10 -8.95 -49.67
N VAL A 797 6.38 -8.65 -48.39
CA VAL A 797 5.79 -7.53 -47.67
C VAL A 797 6.26 -6.19 -48.23
N CYS A 798 7.52 -6.09 -48.66
CA CYS A 798 8.13 -4.85 -49.14
C CYS A 798 7.83 -4.58 -50.63
N ALA A 799 7.41 -5.59 -51.41
CA ALA A 799 7.17 -5.46 -52.84
C ALA A 799 6.20 -4.32 -53.14
N ASN A 800 6.62 -3.40 -54.04
CA ASN A 800 5.85 -2.22 -54.47
C ASN A 800 5.41 -1.27 -53.32
N ARG A 801 6.13 -1.25 -52.21
CA ARG A 801 5.84 -0.37 -51.07
C ARG A 801 7.07 0.46 -50.71
N THR A 802 6.84 1.66 -50.20
CA THR A 802 7.92 2.49 -49.65
C THR A 802 8.41 1.87 -48.36
N THR A 803 9.70 1.46 -48.32
CA THR A 803 10.23 0.66 -47.22
C THR A 803 11.46 1.33 -46.61
N VAL A 804 11.51 1.37 -45.28
CA VAL A 804 12.70 1.76 -44.51
C VAL A 804 13.14 0.59 -43.63
N VAL A 805 14.36 0.12 -43.86
CA VAL A 805 14.95 -1.03 -43.19
C VAL A 805 16.07 -0.57 -42.28
N VAL A 806 16.02 -0.91 -40.99
CA VAL A 806 17.19 -0.86 -40.12
C VAL A 806 17.79 -2.24 -40.03
N ALA A 807 19.05 -2.38 -40.45
CA ALA A 807 19.74 -3.64 -40.44
C ALA A 807 20.94 -3.64 -39.49
N HIS A 808 21.10 -4.76 -38.81
CA HIS A 808 22.32 -5.09 -38.08
C HIS A 808 23.19 -6.06 -38.87
N ARG A 809 22.57 -6.90 -39.75
CA ARG A 809 23.24 -7.80 -40.66
C ARG A 809 23.24 -7.22 -42.07
N LEU A 810 24.41 -7.02 -42.67
CA LEU A 810 24.55 -6.39 -43.99
C LEU A 810 24.01 -7.27 -45.11
N SER A 811 23.97 -8.60 -44.93
CA SER A 811 23.36 -9.52 -45.87
C SER A 811 21.89 -9.24 -46.22
N THR A 812 21.17 -8.61 -45.30
CA THR A 812 19.72 -8.31 -45.45
C THR A 812 19.43 -7.10 -46.34
N ILE A 813 20.46 -6.29 -46.66
CA ILE A 813 20.28 -4.99 -47.31
C ILE A 813 20.99 -4.90 -48.64
N ILE A 814 21.59 -5.98 -49.13
CA ILE A 814 22.27 -6.01 -50.46
C ILE A 814 21.35 -5.55 -51.58
N GLY A 815 20.08 -5.92 -51.51
CA GLY A 815 19.05 -5.54 -52.51
C GLY A 815 18.35 -4.21 -52.23
N ALA A 816 18.84 -3.38 -51.31
CA ALA A 816 18.24 -2.07 -51.06
C ALA A 816 18.63 -1.06 -52.14
N ASP A 817 17.69 -0.26 -52.59
CA ASP A 817 17.91 0.78 -53.59
C ASP A 817 18.90 1.85 -53.14
N GLN A 818 18.88 2.13 -51.83
CA GLN A 818 19.79 3.09 -51.20
C GLN A 818 20.19 2.62 -49.81
N ILE A 819 21.47 2.71 -49.49
CA ILE A 819 22.02 2.44 -48.16
C ILE A 819 22.54 3.75 -47.57
N LEU A 820 22.16 4.06 -46.33
CA LEU A 820 22.60 5.21 -45.58
C LEU A 820 23.43 4.71 -44.39
N VAL A 821 24.70 5.08 -44.34
CA VAL A 821 25.61 4.75 -43.24
C VAL A 821 25.52 5.84 -42.19
N VAL A 822 25.05 5.50 -41.00
CA VAL A 822 24.88 6.44 -39.88
C VAL A 822 26.04 6.28 -38.90
N ARG A 823 26.76 7.40 -38.65
CA ARG A 823 27.86 7.47 -37.66
C ARG A 823 27.69 8.71 -36.80
N ASP A 824 27.76 8.57 -35.48
CA ASP A 824 27.69 9.65 -34.50
C ASP A 824 26.48 10.58 -34.65
N GLY A 825 25.37 10.03 -35.18
CA GLY A 825 24.12 10.76 -35.37
C GLY A 825 24.04 11.52 -36.72
N GLN A 826 24.97 11.30 -37.65
CA GLN A 826 24.98 11.90 -38.98
C GLN A 826 25.03 10.85 -40.06
N ILE A 827 24.59 11.18 -41.28
CA ILE A 827 24.76 10.32 -42.46
C ILE A 827 26.16 10.55 -42.99
N ALA A 828 27.05 9.55 -42.79
CA ALA A 828 28.43 9.59 -43.21
C ALA A 828 28.58 9.21 -44.71
N GLU A 829 27.85 8.19 -45.16
CA GLU A 829 27.92 7.68 -46.54
C GLU A 829 26.50 7.37 -47.06
N ARG A 830 26.31 7.52 -48.38
CA ARG A 830 25.08 7.12 -49.07
C ARG A 830 25.44 6.54 -50.46
N GLY A 831 24.68 5.55 -50.89
CA GLY A 831 24.83 4.92 -52.21
C GLY A 831 24.19 3.53 -52.24
N SER A 832 24.32 2.83 -53.38
CA SER A 832 24.01 1.40 -53.51
C SER A 832 25.06 0.53 -52.86
N HIS A 833 24.82 -0.76 -52.70
CA HIS A 833 25.79 -1.72 -52.16
C HIS A 833 27.12 -1.70 -52.94
N GLU A 834 27.05 -1.74 -54.27
CA GLU A 834 28.23 -1.73 -55.13
C GLU A 834 29.00 -0.42 -55.09
N GLU A 835 28.29 0.70 -55.08
CA GLU A 835 28.90 2.03 -55.00
C GLU A 835 29.64 2.24 -53.68
N LEU A 836 29.07 1.77 -52.57
CA LEU A 836 29.68 1.93 -51.24
C LEU A 836 30.86 0.99 -51.03
N LEU A 837 30.85 -0.20 -51.62
CA LEU A 837 32.02 -1.09 -51.63
C LEU A 837 33.16 -0.51 -52.48
N ALA A 838 32.86 0.04 -53.66
CA ALA A 838 33.83 0.71 -54.53
C ALA A 838 34.48 1.95 -53.87
N LYS A 839 33.75 2.65 -52.99
CA LYS A 839 34.28 3.80 -52.22
C LYS A 839 35.29 3.42 -51.17
N GLY A 840 35.36 2.16 -50.72
CA GLY A 840 36.30 1.67 -49.72
C GLY A 840 36.20 2.37 -48.35
N GLY A 841 35.00 2.89 -48.00
CA GLY A 841 34.78 3.66 -46.80
C GLY A 841 34.28 2.85 -45.62
N LEU A 842 33.51 3.50 -44.70
CA LEU A 842 32.98 2.87 -43.48
C LEU A 842 32.09 1.64 -43.74
N TYR A 843 31.34 1.68 -44.85
CA TYR A 843 30.49 0.56 -45.27
C TYR A 843 31.34 -0.66 -45.65
N ALA A 844 32.38 -0.46 -46.45
CA ALA A 844 33.28 -1.53 -46.84
C ALA A 844 34.02 -2.14 -45.64
N ASP A 845 34.47 -1.33 -44.69
CA ASP A 845 35.08 -1.81 -43.43
C ASP A 845 34.11 -2.65 -42.61
N MET A 846 32.84 -2.26 -42.53
CA MET A 846 31.82 -3.02 -41.77
C MET A 846 31.51 -4.32 -42.48
N TRP A 847 31.46 -4.31 -43.82
CA TRP A 847 31.24 -5.49 -44.64
C TRP A 847 32.35 -6.52 -44.48
N LEU A 848 33.62 -6.11 -44.60
CA LEU A 848 34.79 -6.97 -44.43
C LEU A 848 34.88 -7.60 -43.01
N LYS A 849 34.60 -6.82 -41.98
CA LYS A 849 34.54 -7.33 -40.60
C LYS A 849 33.46 -8.38 -40.41
N GLN A 850 32.29 -8.21 -41.05
CA GLN A 850 31.20 -9.15 -40.91
C GLN A 850 31.46 -10.45 -41.73
N GLN A 851 32.13 -10.37 -42.84
CA GLN A 851 32.61 -11.56 -43.60
C GLN A 851 33.66 -12.37 -42.83
N GLN A 852 34.65 -11.70 -42.21
CA GLN A 852 35.65 -12.37 -41.41
C GLN A 852 35.08 -13.11 -40.19
N THR A 853 34.01 -12.57 -39.61
CA THR A 853 33.33 -13.23 -38.49
C THR A 853 32.50 -14.44 -38.97
N SER A 854 31.91 -14.40 -40.15
CA SER A 854 31.18 -15.54 -40.72
C SER A 854 32.09 -16.66 -41.21
N ASP A 855 33.30 -16.33 -41.70
CA ASP A 855 34.30 -17.33 -42.10
C ASP A 855 35.00 -18.02 -40.93
N SER A 856 35.17 -17.30 -39.79
CA SER A 856 35.67 -17.90 -38.55
C SER A 856 34.69 -18.88 -37.89
N ASP A 857 33.41 -18.60 -37.94
CA ASP A 857 32.35 -19.49 -37.44
C ASP A 857 32.18 -20.74 -38.34
N SER A 858 32.37 -20.63 -39.67
CA SER A 858 32.35 -21.77 -40.59
C SER A 858 33.60 -22.63 -40.50
N ALA A 859 34.75 -22.07 -40.12
CA ALA A 859 36.01 -22.82 -39.96
C ALA A 859 36.02 -23.64 -38.67
N SER A 860 35.38 -23.16 -37.62
CA SER A 860 35.27 -23.91 -36.36
C SER A 860 34.36 -25.15 -36.42
N ASP A 861 33.38 -25.16 -37.33
CA ASP A 861 32.49 -26.30 -37.56
C ASP A 861 33.12 -27.42 -38.42
N THR A 862 34.19 -27.12 -39.18
CA THR A 862 34.88 -28.10 -40.03
C THR A 862 36.01 -28.82 -39.28
N GLU A 863 36.65 -28.21 -38.29
CA GLU A 863 37.72 -28.86 -37.50
C GLU A 863 37.24 -29.85 -36.43
N THR A 864 35.96 -29.85 -36.11
CA THR A 864 35.39 -30.73 -35.06
C THR A 864 34.94 -32.10 -35.58
N LYS A 865 35.02 -32.39 -36.92
CA LYS A 865 34.55 -33.66 -37.50
C LYS A 865 35.63 -34.73 -37.64
N ASP A 866 36.91 -34.44 -37.46
CA ASP A 866 38.02 -35.43 -37.75
C ASP A 866 38.86 -35.82 -36.52
N ARG A 867 38.38 -35.64 -35.30
CA ARG A 867 39.02 -36.24 -34.10
C ARG A 867 38.06 -37.17 -33.36
N LEU A 868 38.16 -38.45 -33.65
CA LEU A 868 37.67 -39.55 -32.84
C LEU A 868 38.40 -39.53 -31.46
N PRO A 869 37.70 -39.58 -30.33
CA PRO A 869 38.37 -39.62 -29.04
C PRO A 869 38.97 -40.99 -28.76
N GLU A 870 40.28 -40.99 -28.55
CA GLU A 870 41.05 -42.12 -28.02
C GLU A 870 40.61 -42.41 -26.57
N LYS A 871 40.36 -43.68 -26.28
CA LYS A 871 39.85 -44.18 -25.00
C LYS A 871 40.81 -43.84 -23.85
N LEU A 872 40.39 -43.00 -22.93
CA LEU A 872 41.01 -42.85 -21.63
C LEU A 872 40.52 -43.93 -20.67
N GLN A 873 41.50 -44.78 -20.23
CA GLN A 873 41.31 -45.75 -19.15
C GLN A 873 41.14 -45.07 -17.80
N PRO A 874 40.35 -45.62 -16.86
CA PRO A 874 40.17 -45.03 -15.53
C PRO A 874 41.37 -45.31 -14.63
N PRO A 875 41.74 -44.36 -13.72
CA PRO A 875 42.81 -44.59 -12.75
C PRO A 875 42.37 -45.51 -11.60
N PRO A 876 43.31 -46.25 -10.94
CA PRO A 876 42.97 -47.25 -9.94
C PRO A 876 42.52 -46.64 -8.61
N SER A 877 41.56 -47.32 -8.02
CA SER A 877 41.03 -47.07 -6.68
C SER A 877 42.10 -47.22 -5.59
N SER A 878 42.30 -46.20 -4.78
CA SER A 878 42.95 -46.34 -3.48
C SER A 878 41.93 -46.30 -2.37
N ALA A 879 41.80 -47.45 -1.69
CA ALA A 879 41.07 -47.58 -0.45
C ALA A 879 41.67 -46.69 0.67
N ARG A 880 40.86 -46.03 1.42
CA ARG A 880 41.17 -45.71 2.82
C ARG A 880 39.95 -45.89 3.69
N GLN A 881 40.16 -46.76 4.63
CA GLN A 881 39.29 -47.09 5.75
C GLN A 881 39.04 -45.91 6.73
N GLY A 882 37.87 -45.87 7.27
CA GLY A 882 37.40 -45.81 8.65
C GLY A 882 37.87 -44.71 9.56
N HIS A 883 36.93 -44.13 10.20
CA HIS A 883 36.64 -44.03 11.61
C HIS A 883 35.83 -42.79 11.97
N HIS A 884 34.78 -43.06 12.72
CA HIS A 884 33.87 -42.29 13.61
C HIS A 884 32.92 -41.32 12.99
#